data_14ce97448b60038385aeea8bb7b74b5e
#
_entry.id   14ce97448b60038385aeea8bb7b74b5e
#
_cell.length_a   1.000
_cell.length_b   1.000
_cell.length_c   1.000
_cell.angle_alpha   90.00
_cell.angle_beta   90.00
_cell.angle_gamma   90.00
#
_symmetry.space_group_name_H-M   'P 1'
#
loop_
_entity.id
_entity.type
_entity.pdbx_description
1 polymer ?
#
loop_
_entity_poly.entity_id
_entity_poly.type
_entity_poly.pdbx_seq_one_letter_code
_entity_poly.pdbx_strand_id
1 'polypeptide(L)'
;MKRKTSIPGNFDSGRNLLRGAALIGVVFFGANGLAQPQPVAARDISIPASQANPSPTPQAQQPEPRARRLRVAVTDARQHSLAGATCALIDSRRPGAIVATAVTNEEGVATFTALPSGSFTLRVENKGFETFTKNDVMVKDGSPTDINVSLAVASLAASVTIQSPNEEVTSVEAGASTASGNIHRKSLQRLPLATARVDEALPLIPGVVRSPTGEISIKGASEQQSALLVNGLNAADPASGNFRLNLPVDSVEAVQVFQHPYIAEYGQFTGGLTRVETRRGGDRWHLEFNDFLPDFRFKGGHLVGVAEDTPRLNFNGPLIKDRLYLSQSLAYTIAKTPVRGLAFPVNETKTESQSYFSQFDLLLNKHHTVALTLGYFPERNQFVGLDFFRPQPVTPNYKQRDFVWTVRDNYELGGGLLQSSVSFKRFDANVWGQGTLDQTLTPTAELGNYFATQDRRSHRIELLEVYQLPIQHFWRGSHEIKTGFDFNSVSNRLNYGARPVNILRTDGTLAERIVFEQEPVILASNREYVGFAQDRWLVRPNLSFDLGLRYENQRIADEQNLAPRAGFAWSPFGSDRTVVRGGIGLFYDKVPLNIRSFSRYPGRTVTRYGTDGLTVTERHRFRNVLVDTAPILPLDFRHSNIEAGFVPRNLTWNVQLDQIINSRLSFRANLIGSQTDHIYVINPELDYRGRSAIVLRSAGHATYRALELTSRVVLPRKNAFYFSYVRSRARGDLNDFNSYFGDFGEPVVRQNQYSNLPYDVPNRFIGWGTLALPHRVTIAPIIEARSGFPFSVRDAEQSFVGVRNSDQTRFPSFFALDVEFAKEFQVTKKYGVRLSLRGFNLTEHFNPRDVRSNIADPHFREFFASYRRYFTGGFDILF
;
A
#
# COMPACT_ATOMS: atom_id res chain seq x y z
N MET A 1 64.47 4.42 2.49
CA MET A 1 64.51 5.77 1.88
C MET A 1 63.09 6.17 1.51
N LYS A 2 62.55 7.15 2.21
CA LYS A 2 61.16 7.63 2.15
C LYS A 2 60.97 8.49 0.90
N ARG A 3 59.90 8.29 0.14
CA ARG A 3 59.27 9.35 -0.67
C ARG A 3 57.76 9.38 -0.42
N LYS A 4 57.36 10.45 0.23
CA LYS A 4 55.97 10.91 0.33
C LYS A 4 55.56 11.51 -1.03
N THR A 5 54.41 11.15 -1.56
CA THR A 5 53.67 11.95 -2.54
C THR A 5 52.30 12.26 -2.00
N SER A 6 52.08 13.49 -1.69
CA SER A 6 50.82 14.12 -1.28
C SER A 6 49.90 14.30 -2.49
N ILE A 7 48.64 13.92 -2.36
CA ILE A 7 47.56 14.25 -3.25
C ILE A 7 46.64 15.28 -2.54
N PRO A 8 46.36 16.44 -3.12
CA PRO A 8 45.49 17.44 -2.51
C PRO A 8 44.04 17.03 -2.62
N GLY A 9 43.38 16.94 -1.47
CA GLY A 9 41.92 16.85 -1.37
C GLY A 9 41.29 18.20 -1.65
N ASN A 10 40.32 18.22 -2.51
CA ASN A 10 39.36 19.32 -2.61
C ASN A 10 38.00 18.79 -2.14
N PHE A 11 37.70 19.08 -0.88
CA PHE A 11 36.36 19.00 -0.32
C PHE A 11 35.76 20.41 -0.36
N ASP A 12 34.97 20.70 -1.38
CA ASP A 12 34.10 21.87 -1.35
C ASP A 12 32.88 21.65 -2.27
N SER A 13 31.86 20.90 -1.79
CA SER A 13 30.53 20.84 -2.43
C SER A 13 29.39 20.71 -1.43
N GLY A 14 29.67 20.81 -0.12
CA GLY A 14 28.64 20.70 0.94
C GLY A 14 27.93 21.99 1.35
N ARG A 15 28.38 23.16 0.86
CA ARG A 15 27.84 24.47 1.30
C ARG A 15 26.82 25.12 0.35
N ASN A 16 26.68 24.61 -0.86
CA ASN A 16 25.75 25.23 -1.84
C ASN A 16 24.35 24.61 -1.87
N LEU A 17 24.10 23.49 -1.20
CA LEU A 17 22.78 22.85 -1.15
C LEU A 17 21.87 23.43 -0.05
N LEU A 18 22.42 24.09 0.95
CA LEU A 18 21.62 24.74 2.01
C LEU A 18 21.20 26.19 1.68
N ARG A 19 21.78 26.82 0.65
CA ARG A 19 21.40 28.16 0.21
C ARG A 19 20.29 28.18 -0.87
N GLY A 20 19.96 27.04 -1.46
CA GLY A 20 18.89 26.92 -2.45
C GLY A 20 17.47 26.71 -1.89
N ALA A 21 17.35 26.32 -0.61
CA ALA A 21 16.05 26.03 0.01
C ALA A 21 15.37 27.24 0.68
N ALA A 22 16.02 28.40 0.70
CA ALA A 22 15.49 29.61 1.36
C ALA A 22 14.88 30.63 0.38
N LEU A 23 14.63 30.30 -0.88
CA LEU A 23 14.15 31.21 -1.92
C LEU A 23 12.98 30.62 -2.75
N ILE A 24 12.07 29.86 -2.10
CA ILE A 24 10.70 29.69 -2.60
C ILE A 24 9.84 30.55 -1.68
N GLY A 25 10.05 31.84 -1.78
CA GLY A 25 9.19 32.89 -1.25
C GLY A 25 7.95 32.99 -2.11
N VAL A 26 6.83 32.81 -1.49
CA VAL A 26 5.51 33.33 -1.73
C VAL A 26 5.46 34.32 -2.92
N VAL A 27 4.93 33.89 -4.05
CA VAL A 27 4.42 34.81 -5.08
C VAL A 27 3.03 35.24 -4.65
N PHE A 28 2.97 36.40 -3.96
CA PHE A 28 1.74 37.15 -3.79
C PHE A 28 1.43 37.87 -5.11
N PHE A 29 0.37 37.48 -5.77
CA PHE A 29 -0.32 38.34 -6.73
C PHE A 29 -1.08 39.40 -5.94
N GLY A 30 -0.55 40.59 -5.93
CA GLY A 30 -1.25 41.79 -5.53
C GLY A 30 -2.25 42.21 -6.61
N ALA A 31 -3.52 42.18 -6.29
CA ALA A 31 -4.54 42.92 -7.03
C ALA A 31 -4.92 44.15 -6.19
N ASN A 32 -4.42 45.28 -6.62
CA ASN A 32 -4.85 46.58 -6.16
C ASN A 32 -6.20 46.93 -6.79
N GLY A 33 -7.06 47.53 -5.97
CA GLY A 33 -7.94 48.59 -6.42
C GLY A 33 -9.43 48.36 -6.29
N LEU A 34 -9.96 49.17 -5.44
CA LEU A 34 -11.19 49.96 -5.60
C LEU A 34 -12.39 49.64 -4.68
N ALA A 35 -12.60 50.69 -3.90
CA ALA A 35 -13.86 51.34 -3.56
C ALA A 35 -14.60 50.84 -2.33
N GLN A 36 -14.46 51.63 -1.29
CA GLN A 36 -15.44 51.73 -0.18
C GLN A 36 -16.74 52.40 -0.70
N PRO A 37 -17.92 51.97 -0.29
CA PRO A 37 -19.11 52.79 -0.20
C PRO A 37 -19.32 53.37 1.20
N GLN A 38 -19.58 54.65 1.24
CA GLN A 38 -19.97 55.42 2.43
C GLN A 38 -21.38 55.03 2.94
N PRO A 39 -21.68 55.29 4.22
CA PRO A 39 -22.95 54.93 4.85
C PRO A 39 -24.06 55.90 4.46
N VAL A 40 -25.23 55.37 4.10
CA VAL A 40 -26.45 56.14 3.93
C VAL A 40 -27.26 56.16 5.22
N ALA A 41 -27.67 57.33 5.56
CA ALA A 41 -28.36 57.73 6.76
C ALA A 41 -29.73 57.04 7.01
N ALA A 42 -30.00 56.79 8.26
CA ALA A 42 -31.30 56.38 8.82
C ALA A 42 -32.39 57.45 8.52
N ARG A 43 -33.54 57.01 8.09
CA ARG A 43 -34.79 57.78 8.16
C ARG A 43 -35.69 57.13 9.19
N ASP A 44 -35.97 57.88 10.24
CA ASP A 44 -37.06 57.71 11.20
C ASP A 44 -38.39 57.62 10.48
N ILE A 45 -39.20 56.62 10.83
CA ILE A 45 -40.66 56.67 10.68
C ILE A 45 -41.29 56.27 12.03
N SER A 46 -41.92 57.29 12.61
CA SER A 46 -42.62 57.29 13.87
C SER A 46 -43.94 56.49 13.81
N ILE A 47 -44.20 55.79 14.87
CA ILE A 47 -45.41 55.04 15.24
C ILE A 47 -46.48 56.01 15.79
N PRO A 48 -47.75 55.86 15.52
CA PRO A 48 -48.79 56.34 16.41
C PRO A 48 -49.35 55.21 17.30
N ALA A 49 -49.40 55.50 18.57
CA ALA A 49 -50.07 54.72 19.59
C ALA A 49 -51.61 54.89 19.49
N SER A 50 -52.37 53.83 19.71
CA SER A 50 -53.77 53.90 20.15
C SER A 50 -54.26 52.70 20.85
N GLN A 51 -54.61 52.89 22.10
CA GLN A 51 -55.74 52.49 22.90
C GLN A 51 -55.93 51.05 23.40
N ALA A 52 -55.97 51.05 24.72
CA ALA A 52 -56.40 49.96 25.62
C ALA A 52 -57.91 49.80 25.62
N ASN A 53 -58.35 48.49 25.77
CA ASN A 53 -59.41 48.10 26.71
C ASN A 53 -59.87 46.66 26.38
N PRO A 54 -60.63 45.96 27.32
CA PRO A 54 -60.30 45.54 28.68
C PRO A 54 -60.35 44.02 28.84
N SER A 55 -59.85 43.52 29.94
CA SER A 55 -59.84 42.12 30.39
C SER A 55 -61.25 41.49 30.47
N PRO A 56 -61.35 40.17 30.14
CA PRO A 56 -62.32 39.31 30.80
C PRO A 56 -61.67 38.24 31.69
N THR A 57 -62.30 37.86 32.65
CA THR A 57 -62.28 36.95 33.82
C THR A 57 -61.66 35.54 33.46
N PRO A 58 -61.08 34.85 34.48
CA PRO A 58 -60.26 33.62 34.23
C PRO A 58 -61.15 32.39 33.95
N GLN A 59 -60.91 31.77 32.82
CA GLN A 59 -61.39 30.41 32.59
C GLN A 59 -60.26 29.43 32.96
N ALA A 60 -60.69 28.30 33.58
CA ALA A 60 -59.85 27.20 34.07
C ALA A 60 -58.77 26.75 33.06
N GLN A 61 -57.54 26.78 33.52
CA GLN A 61 -56.41 26.19 32.76
C GLN A 61 -56.58 24.69 32.64
N GLN A 62 -56.78 24.20 31.41
CA GLN A 62 -56.45 22.83 31.06
C GLN A 62 -54.91 22.66 31.12
N PRO A 63 -54.39 21.54 31.64
CA PRO A 63 -52.95 21.34 31.72
C PRO A 63 -52.36 21.27 30.32
N GLU A 64 -51.45 22.20 29.99
CA GLU A 64 -50.66 22.13 28.74
C GLU A 64 -49.92 20.79 28.66
N PRO A 65 -49.86 20.15 27.51
CA PRO A 65 -49.07 18.94 27.32
C PRO A 65 -47.60 19.27 27.59
N ARG A 66 -47.00 18.63 28.62
CA ARG A 66 -45.58 18.79 28.97
C ARG A 66 -44.74 18.58 27.74
N ALA A 67 -44.15 19.67 27.23
CA ALA A 67 -43.34 19.69 26.02
C ALA A 67 -42.13 18.75 26.15
N ARG A 68 -42.02 17.80 25.24
CA ARG A 68 -40.86 16.92 25.12
C ARG A 68 -39.67 17.74 24.67
N ARG A 69 -38.65 17.82 25.53
CA ARG A 69 -37.47 18.65 25.31
C ARG A 69 -36.22 17.79 25.26
N LEU A 70 -35.41 17.90 24.18
CA LEU A 70 -34.10 17.35 24.13
C LEU A 70 -33.11 18.52 24.07
N ARG A 71 -32.15 18.52 24.99
CA ARG A 71 -31.04 19.47 25.02
C ARG A 71 -29.75 18.78 24.67
N VAL A 72 -28.98 19.31 23.72
CA VAL A 72 -27.69 18.81 23.28
C VAL A 72 -26.65 19.88 23.57
N ALA A 73 -25.76 19.61 24.53
CA ALA A 73 -24.60 20.45 24.80
C ALA A 73 -23.40 19.93 24.00
N VAL A 74 -22.83 20.78 23.16
CA VAL A 74 -21.72 20.45 22.25
C VAL A 74 -20.48 21.20 22.71
N THR A 75 -19.44 20.43 23.01
CA THR A 75 -18.11 20.94 23.38
C THR A 75 -17.02 20.38 22.47
N ASP A 76 -15.85 21.01 22.45
CA ASP A 76 -14.65 20.40 21.90
C ASP A 76 -14.06 19.37 22.90
N ALA A 77 -12.98 18.68 22.48
CA ALA A 77 -12.27 17.73 23.35
C ALA A 77 -11.68 18.38 24.63
N ARG A 78 -11.64 19.70 24.70
CA ARG A 78 -11.18 20.52 25.84
C ARG A 78 -12.31 21.03 26.70
N GLN A 79 -13.55 20.63 26.40
CA GLN A 79 -14.78 21.11 27.07
C GLN A 79 -15.12 22.60 26.82
N HIS A 80 -14.56 23.25 25.79
CA HIS A 80 -15.01 24.55 25.36
C HIS A 80 -16.32 24.39 24.57
N SER A 81 -17.28 25.26 24.85
CA SER A 81 -18.57 25.28 24.18
C SER A 81 -18.41 25.60 22.69
N LEU A 82 -19.07 24.83 21.84
CA LEU A 82 -19.02 25.01 20.37
C LEU A 82 -20.32 25.64 19.87
N ALA A 83 -20.30 26.93 19.60
CA ALA A 83 -21.38 27.62 18.93
C ALA A 83 -21.45 27.27 17.42
N GLY A 84 -22.65 27.32 16.84
CA GLY A 84 -22.83 27.08 15.39
C GLY A 84 -22.79 25.62 14.97
N ALA A 85 -22.73 24.66 15.90
CA ALA A 85 -22.81 23.25 15.58
C ALA A 85 -24.24 22.86 15.17
N THR A 86 -24.40 22.21 14.03
CA THR A 86 -25.70 21.72 13.54
C THR A 86 -25.98 20.35 14.14
N CYS A 87 -27.07 20.25 14.92
CA CYS A 87 -27.58 19.03 15.49
C CYS A 87 -28.79 18.54 14.67
N ALA A 88 -28.76 17.37 14.10
CA ALA A 88 -29.85 16.76 13.34
C ALA A 88 -30.33 15.49 14.05
N LEU A 89 -31.65 15.37 14.22
CA LEU A 89 -32.31 14.15 14.70
C LEU A 89 -32.91 13.39 13.52
N ILE A 90 -32.50 12.15 13.36
CA ILE A 90 -32.89 11.26 12.27
C ILE A 90 -33.75 10.14 12.87
N ASP A 91 -34.90 9.82 12.28
CA ASP A 91 -35.75 8.73 12.74
C ASP A 91 -35.04 7.37 12.59
N SER A 92 -34.80 6.68 13.71
CA SER A 92 -34.15 5.35 13.69
C SER A 92 -34.94 4.28 12.93
N ARG A 93 -36.21 4.51 12.66
CA ARG A 93 -37.11 3.62 11.89
C ARG A 93 -37.10 3.95 10.39
N ARG A 94 -36.65 5.18 10.04
CA ARG A 94 -36.55 5.66 8.67
C ARG A 94 -35.17 6.31 8.46
N PRO A 95 -34.13 5.52 8.26
CA PRO A 95 -32.76 6.04 8.03
C PRO A 95 -32.77 7.08 6.91
N GLY A 96 -32.23 8.27 7.19
CA GLY A 96 -32.19 9.39 6.25
C GLY A 96 -33.32 10.42 6.40
N ALA A 97 -34.39 10.14 7.16
CA ALA A 97 -35.45 11.12 7.41
C ALA A 97 -35.06 12.02 8.61
N ILE A 98 -34.66 13.26 8.34
CA ILE A 98 -34.40 14.27 9.38
C ILE A 98 -35.75 14.71 9.99
N VAL A 99 -35.93 14.46 11.27
CA VAL A 99 -37.13 14.81 12.01
C VAL A 99 -37.08 16.25 12.54
N ALA A 100 -35.89 16.69 12.95
CA ALA A 100 -35.66 18.04 13.46
C ALA A 100 -34.19 18.42 13.36
N THR A 101 -33.92 19.72 13.15
CA THR A 101 -32.60 20.31 13.23
C THR A 101 -32.58 21.47 14.19
N ALA A 102 -31.46 21.62 14.92
CA ALA A 102 -31.19 22.76 15.77
C ALA A 102 -29.70 23.12 15.68
N VAL A 103 -29.40 24.41 15.85
CA VAL A 103 -28.01 24.91 15.88
C VAL A 103 -27.65 25.34 17.28
N THR A 104 -26.42 25.05 17.72
CA THR A 104 -25.96 25.46 19.07
C THR A 104 -25.77 26.96 19.15
N ASN A 105 -26.20 27.52 20.31
CA ASN A 105 -26.00 28.93 20.67
C ASN A 105 -24.56 29.21 21.16
N GLU A 106 -24.28 30.40 21.66
CA GLU A 106 -22.94 30.79 22.14
C GLU A 106 -22.43 29.93 23.32
N GLU A 107 -23.34 29.37 24.12
CA GLU A 107 -23.02 28.44 25.19
C GLU A 107 -22.84 26.99 24.68
N GLY A 108 -22.90 26.76 23.38
CA GLY A 108 -22.76 25.43 22.80
C GLY A 108 -23.97 24.53 22.95
N VAL A 109 -25.18 25.09 23.18
CA VAL A 109 -26.38 24.31 23.44
C VAL A 109 -27.41 24.40 22.34
N ALA A 110 -27.81 23.27 21.79
CA ALA A 110 -28.95 23.13 20.89
C ALA A 110 -30.15 22.56 21.65
N THR A 111 -31.36 23.12 21.45
CA THR A 111 -32.58 22.67 22.11
C THR A 111 -33.64 22.31 21.08
N PHE A 112 -34.13 21.10 21.17
CA PHE A 112 -35.26 20.61 20.39
C PHE A 112 -36.52 20.65 21.28
N THR A 113 -37.59 21.21 20.74
CA THR A 113 -38.89 21.27 21.39
C THR A 113 -39.96 20.56 20.57
N ALA A 114 -40.96 19.99 21.19
CA ALA A 114 -42.08 19.33 20.50
C ALA A 114 -41.70 18.10 19.66
N LEU A 115 -40.73 17.27 20.11
CA LEU A 115 -40.33 16.04 19.43
C LEU A 115 -41.39 14.93 19.62
N PRO A 116 -41.62 14.04 18.64
CA PRO A 116 -42.40 12.81 18.85
C PRO A 116 -41.66 11.87 19.81
N SER A 117 -42.38 11.02 20.54
CA SER A 117 -41.73 9.94 21.32
C SER A 117 -41.19 8.87 20.40
N GLY A 118 -39.94 8.44 20.68
CA GLY A 118 -39.31 7.42 19.83
C GLY A 118 -37.81 7.31 20.03
N SER A 119 -37.20 6.46 19.24
CA SER A 119 -35.73 6.33 19.13
C SER A 119 -35.22 7.08 17.91
N PHE A 120 -34.21 7.90 18.09
CA PHE A 120 -33.62 8.77 17.10
C PHE A 120 -32.09 8.55 17.03
N THR A 121 -31.52 8.84 15.88
CA THR A 121 -30.09 9.00 15.70
C THR A 121 -29.76 10.51 15.74
N LEU A 122 -28.97 10.93 16.73
CA LEU A 122 -28.44 12.29 16.82
C LEU A 122 -27.15 12.40 16.01
N ARG A 123 -27.11 13.27 15.03
CA ARG A 123 -25.94 13.65 14.25
C ARG A 123 -25.58 15.09 14.56
N VAL A 124 -24.32 15.33 14.96
CA VAL A 124 -23.82 16.67 15.29
C VAL A 124 -22.61 16.98 14.41
N GLU A 125 -22.71 18.12 13.73
CA GLU A 125 -21.69 18.60 12.80
C GLU A 125 -21.30 20.03 13.14
N ASN A 126 -20.01 20.31 13.15
CA ASN A 126 -19.49 21.67 13.21
C ASN A 126 -18.29 21.79 12.28
N LYS A 127 -18.17 22.94 11.62
CA LYS A 127 -17.08 23.20 10.69
C LYS A 127 -15.73 23.08 11.40
N GLY A 128 -14.83 22.23 10.88
CA GLY A 128 -13.54 21.95 11.49
C GLY A 128 -13.55 20.86 12.58
N PHE A 129 -14.67 20.16 12.78
CA PHE A 129 -14.80 19.05 13.74
C PHE A 129 -15.29 17.78 13.06
N GLU A 130 -14.93 16.63 13.62
CA GLU A 130 -15.46 15.34 13.15
C GLU A 130 -16.96 15.25 13.43
N THR A 131 -17.72 14.72 12.46
CA THR A 131 -19.15 14.47 12.64
C THR A 131 -19.36 13.45 13.76
N PHE A 132 -20.09 13.85 14.78
CA PHE A 132 -20.50 12.96 15.87
C PHE A 132 -21.86 12.33 15.56
N THR A 133 -21.97 11.01 15.71
CA THR A 133 -23.25 10.30 15.55
C THR A 133 -23.52 9.43 16.77
N LYS A 134 -24.71 9.57 17.36
CA LYS A 134 -25.18 8.76 18.48
C LYS A 134 -26.51 8.11 18.12
N ASN A 135 -26.49 6.80 18.02
CA ASN A 135 -27.70 6.00 17.77
C ASN A 135 -28.48 5.77 19.07
N ASP A 136 -29.76 5.42 18.94
CA ASP A 136 -30.67 5.04 20.05
C ASP A 136 -30.90 6.12 21.10
N VAL A 137 -31.02 7.37 20.66
CA VAL A 137 -31.45 8.47 21.51
C VAL A 137 -32.93 8.35 21.77
N MET A 138 -33.29 7.94 22.97
CA MET A 138 -34.70 7.75 23.39
C MET A 138 -35.29 9.05 23.89
N VAL A 139 -36.32 9.55 23.24
CA VAL A 139 -37.15 10.67 23.71
C VAL A 139 -38.42 10.10 24.31
N LYS A 140 -38.59 10.26 25.67
CA LYS A 140 -39.75 9.76 26.42
C LYS A 140 -40.67 10.90 26.87
N ASP A 141 -41.93 10.57 27.11
CA ASP A 141 -42.90 11.50 27.61
C ASP A 141 -42.54 11.96 29.04
N GLY A 142 -42.57 13.26 29.28
CA GLY A 142 -42.49 13.88 30.59
C GLY A 142 -41.10 14.03 31.23
N SER A 143 -40.01 13.65 30.56
CA SER A 143 -38.62 13.85 31.06
C SER A 143 -37.77 14.58 30.04
N PRO A 144 -37.11 15.71 30.40
CA PRO A 144 -36.12 16.33 29.54
C PRO A 144 -34.92 15.38 29.39
N THR A 145 -34.44 15.22 28.17
CA THR A 145 -33.25 14.40 27.88
C THR A 145 -32.08 15.35 27.61
N ASP A 146 -31.01 15.26 28.40
CA ASP A 146 -29.78 16.02 28.19
C ASP A 146 -28.71 15.11 27.61
N ILE A 147 -28.07 15.54 26.53
CA ILE A 147 -26.98 14.83 25.88
C ILE A 147 -25.76 15.76 25.79
N ASN A 148 -24.65 15.30 26.35
CA ASN A 148 -23.36 15.95 26.15
C ASN A 148 -22.61 15.30 25.01
N VAL A 149 -22.16 16.11 24.04
CA VAL A 149 -21.41 15.71 22.87
C VAL A 149 -20.08 16.43 22.90
N SER A 150 -19.00 15.68 22.84
CA SER A 150 -17.66 16.23 22.62
C SER A 150 -17.24 15.93 21.19
N LEU A 151 -17.03 16.97 20.39
CA LEU A 151 -16.54 16.87 19.03
C LEU A 151 -15.00 16.86 19.05
N ALA A 152 -14.40 15.87 18.43
CA ALA A 152 -12.99 15.91 18.11
C ALA A 152 -12.78 16.92 16.97
N VAL A 153 -11.69 17.70 17.03
CA VAL A 153 -11.29 18.54 15.90
C VAL A 153 -11.14 17.63 14.69
N ALA A 154 -11.80 17.94 13.59
CA ALA A 154 -11.58 17.20 12.34
C ALA A 154 -10.09 17.24 12.06
N SER A 155 -9.45 16.07 12.09
CA SER A 155 -8.07 15.98 11.64
C SER A 155 -8.09 16.48 10.22
N LEU A 156 -7.33 17.52 9.91
CA LEU A 156 -7.15 18.09 8.57
C LEU A 156 -6.45 17.11 7.61
N ALA A 157 -6.39 15.84 7.94
CA ALA A 157 -6.13 14.76 7.01
C ALA A 157 -7.39 14.61 6.16
N ALA A 158 -7.38 15.34 5.04
CA ALA A 158 -8.42 15.30 4.05
C ALA A 158 -9.05 13.90 3.94
N SER A 159 -10.32 13.81 4.30
CA SER A 159 -11.31 12.85 3.84
C SER A 159 -10.82 11.44 3.48
N VAL A 160 -10.00 10.83 4.32
CA VAL A 160 -10.10 9.41 4.53
C VAL A 160 -10.74 9.27 5.89
N THR A 161 -12.04 9.25 5.89
CA THR A 161 -12.79 8.72 7.00
C THR A 161 -12.28 7.29 7.14
N ILE A 162 -11.31 7.09 8.05
CA ILE A 162 -10.99 5.77 8.55
C ILE A 162 -12.25 5.39 9.30
N GLN A 163 -13.19 4.81 8.56
CA GLN A 163 -14.45 4.39 9.13
C GLN A 163 -14.11 3.43 10.27
N SER A 164 -14.69 3.71 11.41
CA SER A 164 -14.65 2.84 12.57
C SER A 164 -14.87 1.38 12.14
N PRO A 165 -14.25 0.37 12.76
CA PRO A 165 -14.41 -1.05 12.39
C PRO A 165 -15.86 -1.55 12.30
N ASN A 166 -16.83 -0.73 12.75
CA ASN A 166 -18.25 -1.02 12.70
C ASN A 166 -18.96 -0.51 11.42
N GLU A 167 -18.28 0.20 10.49
CA GLU A 167 -18.92 0.92 9.38
C GLU A 167 -18.40 0.45 8.00
N GLU A 168 -18.20 -0.83 7.81
CA GLU A 168 -17.72 -1.37 6.52
C GLU A 168 -18.77 -1.52 5.43
N VAL A 169 -20.02 -1.27 5.72
CA VAL A 169 -21.04 -1.10 4.68
C VAL A 169 -21.39 0.37 4.61
N THR A 170 -20.78 1.03 3.70
CA THR A 170 -20.85 2.46 3.54
C THR A 170 -22.09 2.85 2.79
N SER A 171 -22.82 3.84 3.32
CA SER A 171 -23.85 4.57 2.60
C SER A 171 -23.30 5.12 1.28
N VAL A 172 -24.17 5.43 0.34
CA VAL A 172 -23.79 6.10 -0.91
C VAL A 172 -23.08 7.43 -0.62
N GLU A 173 -23.49 8.15 0.43
CA GLU A 173 -22.84 9.40 0.87
C GLU A 173 -21.41 9.23 1.38
N ALA A 174 -21.14 8.15 2.12
CA ALA A 174 -19.79 7.84 2.62
C ALA A 174 -18.99 7.02 1.60
N GLY A 175 -19.65 6.53 0.53
CA GLY A 175 -19.08 5.54 -0.36
C GLY A 175 -18.53 6.11 -1.64
N ALA A 176 -17.23 6.10 -1.77
CA ALA A 176 -16.60 6.15 -3.08
C ALA A 176 -17.12 5.01 -3.97
N SER A 177 -17.11 5.21 -5.28
CA SER A 177 -17.34 4.16 -6.28
C SER A 177 -16.37 2.97 -6.12
N THR A 178 -15.29 3.18 -5.37
CA THR A 178 -14.23 2.20 -5.10
C THR A 178 -14.28 1.75 -3.65
N ALA A 179 -14.41 0.44 -3.44
CA ALA A 179 -14.19 -0.16 -2.13
C ALA A 179 -12.71 -0.50 -1.96
N SER A 180 -12.18 -0.27 -0.75
CA SER A 180 -10.84 -0.68 -0.35
C SER A 180 -10.90 -1.89 0.58
N GLY A 181 -9.85 -2.71 0.57
CA GLY A 181 -9.56 -3.62 1.66
C GLY A 181 -8.83 -2.85 2.76
N ASN A 182 -9.37 -2.84 3.98
CA ASN A 182 -8.81 -2.10 5.10
C ASN A 182 -8.36 -3.03 6.21
N ILE A 183 -7.16 -2.80 6.77
CA ILE A 183 -6.67 -3.47 7.97
C ILE A 183 -6.23 -2.40 8.96
N HIS A 184 -6.92 -2.33 10.10
CA HIS A 184 -6.63 -1.36 11.15
C HIS A 184 -5.56 -1.86 12.12
N ARG A 185 -4.88 -0.94 12.80
CA ARG A 185 -3.82 -1.19 13.77
C ARG A 185 -4.15 -2.30 14.78
N LYS A 186 -5.34 -2.27 15.37
CA LYS A 186 -5.77 -3.28 16.36
C LYS A 186 -5.77 -4.71 15.80
N SER A 187 -6.11 -4.88 14.53
CA SER A 187 -6.05 -6.17 13.85
C SER A 187 -4.60 -6.54 13.53
N LEU A 188 -3.81 -5.58 12.99
CA LEU A 188 -2.39 -5.79 12.69
C LEU A 188 -1.58 -6.28 13.90
N GLN A 189 -1.83 -5.70 15.08
CA GLN A 189 -1.13 -6.07 16.33
C GLN A 189 -1.56 -7.40 16.96
N ARG A 190 -2.69 -7.97 16.52
CA ARG A 190 -3.30 -9.18 17.11
C ARG A 190 -3.25 -10.39 16.20
N LEU A 191 -2.90 -10.21 14.95
CA LEU A 191 -2.79 -11.31 13.98
C LEU A 191 -1.43 -12.00 14.10
N PRO A 192 -1.35 -13.32 13.86
CA PRO A 192 -0.10 -14.06 13.87
C PRO A 192 0.77 -13.71 12.65
N LEU A 193 1.39 -12.53 12.70
CA LEU A 193 2.38 -12.08 11.72
C LEU A 193 3.77 -12.51 12.20
N ALA A 194 4.59 -13.04 11.28
CA ALA A 194 5.89 -13.59 11.64
C ALA A 194 6.88 -12.51 12.10
N THR A 195 7.05 -11.44 11.33
CA THR A 195 8.03 -10.36 11.64
C THR A 195 7.35 -9.03 12.02
N ALA A 196 6.03 -9.02 12.23
CA ALA A 196 5.22 -7.85 12.58
C ALA A 196 5.45 -6.64 11.63
N ARG A 197 5.58 -6.91 10.32
CA ARG A 197 5.72 -5.93 9.26
C ARG A 197 4.40 -5.73 8.51
N VAL A 198 4.20 -4.51 8.00
CA VAL A 198 2.99 -4.15 7.27
C VAL A 198 2.76 -5.01 6.02
N ASP A 199 3.82 -5.31 5.27
CA ASP A 199 3.73 -6.09 4.04
C ASP A 199 3.24 -7.54 4.27
N GLU A 200 3.43 -8.10 5.46
CA GLU A 200 2.93 -9.44 5.81
C GLU A 200 1.41 -9.51 5.88
N ALA A 201 0.76 -8.42 6.24
CA ALA A 201 -0.70 -8.36 6.35
C ALA A 201 -1.42 -8.14 5.01
N LEU A 202 -0.72 -7.63 3.97
CA LEU A 202 -1.34 -7.32 2.68
C LEU A 202 -2.07 -8.52 2.03
N PRO A 203 -1.54 -9.77 2.08
CA PRO A 203 -2.23 -10.93 1.52
C PRO A 203 -3.55 -11.30 2.20
N LEU A 204 -3.89 -10.72 3.35
CA LEU A 204 -5.21 -10.91 4.00
C LEU A 204 -6.33 -10.19 3.23
N ILE A 205 -5.98 -9.28 2.35
CA ILE A 205 -6.91 -8.54 1.49
C ILE A 205 -7.20 -9.37 0.23
N PRO A 206 -8.48 -9.52 -0.19
CA PRO A 206 -8.83 -10.19 -1.43
C PRO A 206 -8.05 -9.64 -2.63
N GLY A 207 -7.69 -10.48 -3.60
CA GLY A 207 -6.98 -10.08 -4.81
C GLY A 207 -5.50 -9.68 -4.60
N VAL A 208 -4.99 -9.76 -3.36
CA VAL A 208 -3.57 -9.56 -3.04
C VAL A 208 -2.91 -10.90 -2.75
N VAL A 209 -1.86 -11.23 -3.48
CA VAL A 209 -1.14 -12.51 -3.39
C VAL A 209 0.34 -12.26 -3.14
N ARG A 210 0.96 -13.01 -2.23
CA ARG A 210 2.42 -13.06 -2.11
C ARG A 210 2.96 -14.13 -3.05
N SER A 211 3.82 -13.73 -3.98
CA SER A 211 4.45 -14.65 -4.95
C SER A 211 5.38 -15.66 -4.27
N PRO A 212 5.80 -16.73 -4.96
CA PRO A 212 6.82 -17.65 -4.44
C PRO A 212 8.15 -16.96 -4.11
N THR A 213 8.48 -15.86 -4.78
CA THR A 213 9.68 -15.04 -4.54
C THR A 213 9.53 -14.04 -3.38
N GLY A 214 8.32 -13.93 -2.80
CA GLY A 214 8.00 -13.04 -1.67
C GLY A 214 7.44 -11.67 -2.06
N GLU A 215 7.39 -11.33 -3.34
CA GLU A 215 6.85 -10.08 -3.84
C GLU A 215 5.31 -10.02 -3.73
N ILE A 216 4.76 -8.82 -3.61
CA ILE A 216 3.32 -8.60 -3.53
C ILE A 216 2.75 -8.41 -4.94
N SER A 217 1.77 -9.23 -5.30
CA SER A 217 0.97 -9.06 -6.52
C SER A 217 -0.42 -8.55 -6.16
N ILE A 218 -0.89 -7.50 -6.82
CA ILE A 218 -2.24 -6.94 -6.65
C ILE A 218 -2.97 -7.03 -7.98
N LYS A 219 -4.13 -7.68 -8.01
CA LYS A 219 -4.95 -7.81 -9.21
C LYS A 219 -4.15 -8.40 -10.41
N GLY A 220 -3.30 -9.39 -10.13
CA GLY A 220 -2.50 -10.03 -11.18
C GLY A 220 -1.42 -9.14 -11.80
N ALA A 221 -1.07 -8.02 -11.17
CA ALA A 221 0.07 -7.19 -11.54
C ALA A 221 1.25 -7.41 -10.59
N SER A 222 2.48 -7.21 -11.05
CA SER A 222 3.67 -7.29 -10.21
C SER A 222 3.73 -6.15 -9.20
N GLU A 223 4.58 -6.30 -8.20
CA GLU A 223 4.79 -5.28 -7.17
C GLU A 223 5.18 -3.92 -7.77
N GLN A 224 6.05 -3.92 -8.77
CA GLN A 224 6.56 -2.73 -9.45
C GLN A 224 5.49 -1.98 -10.25
N GLN A 225 4.48 -2.70 -10.72
CA GLN A 225 3.31 -2.13 -11.42
C GLN A 225 2.26 -1.58 -10.44
N SER A 226 2.50 -1.66 -9.14
CA SER A 226 1.61 -1.19 -8.08
C SER A 226 2.21 0.01 -7.35
N ALA A 227 1.38 0.84 -6.74
CA ALA A 227 1.84 2.00 -5.97
C ALA A 227 1.81 1.73 -4.46
N LEU A 228 2.82 2.22 -3.75
CA LEU A 228 2.88 2.25 -2.29
C LEU A 228 2.98 3.69 -1.82
N LEU A 229 1.94 4.17 -1.14
CA LEU A 229 1.91 5.51 -0.56
C LEU A 229 1.96 5.42 0.97
N VAL A 230 2.83 6.20 1.58
CA VAL A 230 2.86 6.42 3.03
C VAL A 230 2.50 7.87 3.29
N ASN A 231 1.43 8.10 4.05
CA ASN A 231 0.88 9.44 4.27
C ASN A 231 0.66 10.24 2.96
N GLY A 232 0.24 9.54 1.88
CA GLY A 232 -0.09 10.14 0.58
C GLY A 232 1.07 10.34 -0.39
N LEU A 233 2.33 10.08 0.01
CA LEU A 233 3.51 10.25 -0.83
C LEU A 233 4.15 8.90 -1.17
N ASN A 234 4.81 8.85 -2.34
CA ASN A 234 5.34 7.60 -2.89
C ASN A 234 6.51 7.06 -2.07
N ALA A 235 6.33 5.90 -1.45
CA ALA A 235 7.31 5.23 -0.60
C ALA A 235 8.06 4.08 -1.29
N ALA A 236 7.74 3.73 -2.54
CA ALA A 236 8.44 2.70 -3.29
C ALA A 236 9.89 3.09 -3.63
N ASP A 237 10.72 2.10 -3.94
CA ASP A 237 12.09 2.31 -4.43
C ASP A 237 12.08 3.21 -5.68
N PRO A 238 12.84 4.31 -5.69
CA PRO A 238 12.82 5.27 -6.80
C PRO A 238 13.24 4.69 -8.15
N ALA A 239 14.11 3.70 -8.19
CA ALA A 239 14.66 3.14 -9.44
C ALA A 239 13.88 1.94 -9.98
N SER A 240 13.42 1.05 -9.10
CA SER A 240 12.74 -0.21 -9.48
C SER A 240 11.23 -0.18 -9.29
N GLY A 241 10.70 0.65 -8.38
CA GLY A 241 9.28 0.65 -8.01
C GLY A 241 8.89 -0.40 -6.96
N ASN A 242 9.81 -1.22 -6.46
CA ASN A 242 9.53 -2.25 -5.47
C ASN A 242 9.09 -1.69 -4.11
N PHE A 243 8.24 -2.43 -3.38
CA PHE A 243 7.79 -2.11 -2.03
C PHE A 243 8.85 -2.48 -0.98
N ARG A 244 9.95 -1.75 -0.96
CA ARG A 244 11.07 -2.00 -0.04
C ARG A 244 10.91 -1.28 1.31
N LEU A 245 9.68 -1.14 1.81
CA LEU A 245 9.39 -0.40 3.04
C LEU A 245 9.39 -1.33 4.25
N ASN A 246 10.32 -1.13 5.16
CA ASN A 246 10.39 -1.85 6.44
C ASN A 246 9.72 -1.04 7.56
N LEU A 247 8.39 -0.88 7.48
CA LEU A 247 7.60 -0.12 8.44
C LEU A 247 6.95 -1.07 9.47
N PRO A 248 7.25 -0.91 10.79
CA PRO A 248 6.63 -1.72 11.84
C PRO A 248 5.12 -1.50 11.91
N VAL A 249 4.36 -2.57 12.16
CA VAL A 249 2.88 -2.49 12.33
C VAL A 249 2.44 -1.50 13.41
N ASP A 250 3.29 -1.29 14.42
CA ASP A 250 3.00 -0.40 15.56
C ASP A 250 3.01 1.08 15.18
N SER A 251 3.77 1.45 14.12
CA SER A 251 3.81 2.82 13.58
C SER A 251 2.63 3.16 12.68
N VAL A 252 1.78 2.17 12.37
CA VAL A 252 0.70 2.30 11.39
C VAL A 252 -0.65 2.40 12.07
N GLU A 253 -1.50 3.29 11.62
CA GLU A 253 -2.91 3.39 12.04
C GLU A 253 -3.82 2.54 11.17
N ALA A 254 -3.60 2.58 9.84
CA ALA A 254 -4.36 1.76 8.90
C ALA A 254 -3.56 1.47 7.62
N VAL A 255 -3.84 0.33 7.03
CA VAL A 255 -3.40 -0.05 5.69
C VAL A 255 -4.62 -0.26 4.82
N GLN A 256 -4.63 0.39 3.67
CA GLN A 256 -5.71 0.30 2.68
C GLN A 256 -5.14 -0.18 1.34
N VAL A 257 -5.82 -1.11 0.71
CA VAL A 257 -5.47 -1.54 -0.65
C VAL A 257 -6.66 -1.30 -1.57
N PHE A 258 -6.42 -0.51 -2.59
CA PHE A 258 -7.36 -0.22 -3.67
C PHE A 258 -6.95 -0.99 -4.92
N GLN A 259 -7.75 -1.92 -5.34
CA GLN A 259 -7.49 -2.68 -6.56
C GLN A 259 -7.83 -1.87 -7.82
N HIS A 260 -8.80 -0.96 -7.74
CA HIS A 260 -9.33 -0.15 -8.84
C HIS A 260 -9.76 1.24 -8.37
N PRO A 261 -8.80 2.13 -7.99
CA PRO A 261 -9.15 3.48 -7.54
C PRO A 261 -9.53 4.37 -8.73
N TYR A 262 -10.83 4.71 -8.87
CA TYR A 262 -11.30 5.61 -9.92
C TYR A 262 -11.09 7.09 -9.59
N ILE A 263 -10.52 7.40 -8.45
CA ILE A 263 -10.12 8.73 -8.03
C ILE A 263 -8.90 9.19 -8.83
N ALA A 264 -8.96 10.35 -9.51
CA ALA A 264 -7.90 10.84 -10.39
C ALA A 264 -6.63 11.32 -9.65
N GLU A 265 -6.74 11.59 -8.35
CA GLU A 265 -5.61 11.92 -7.47
C GLU A 265 -4.50 10.85 -7.51
N TYR A 266 -4.86 9.57 -7.64
CA TYR A 266 -3.90 8.47 -7.65
C TYR A 266 -3.59 8.01 -9.07
N GLY A 267 -2.33 7.74 -9.37
CA GLY A 267 -1.89 7.28 -10.69
C GLY A 267 -0.48 6.72 -10.68
N GLN A 268 0.10 6.57 -11.87
CA GLN A 268 1.42 5.99 -12.11
C GLN A 268 1.53 4.52 -11.62
N PHE A 269 0.47 3.73 -11.87
CA PHE A 269 0.43 2.27 -11.63
C PHE A 269 -0.63 1.62 -12.54
N THR A 270 -0.41 0.36 -12.88
CA THR A 270 -1.34 -0.49 -13.63
C THR A 270 -1.93 -1.62 -12.79
N GLY A 271 -1.29 -1.93 -11.66
CA GLY A 271 -1.76 -2.88 -10.65
C GLY A 271 -2.77 -2.26 -9.68
N GLY A 272 -2.41 -2.18 -8.41
CA GLY A 272 -3.21 -1.58 -7.34
C GLY A 272 -2.47 -0.50 -6.57
N LEU A 273 -3.16 0.11 -5.65
CA LEU A 273 -2.63 1.12 -4.73
C LEU A 273 -2.67 0.60 -3.31
N THR A 274 -1.51 0.53 -2.65
CA THR A 274 -1.40 0.34 -1.20
C THR A 274 -1.16 1.69 -0.54
N ARG A 275 -2.04 2.07 0.37
CA ARG A 275 -1.95 3.30 1.16
C ARG A 275 -1.74 2.95 2.62
N VAL A 276 -0.72 3.51 3.23
CA VAL A 276 -0.39 3.35 4.64
C VAL A 276 -0.54 4.69 5.34
N GLU A 277 -1.40 4.75 6.34
CA GLU A 277 -1.54 5.90 7.24
C GLU A 277 -0.79 5.59 8.53
N THR A 278 0.08 6.51 8.94
CA THR A 278 0.89 6.34 10.14
C THR A 278 0.21 6.91 11.37
N ARG A 279 0.58 6.37 12.53
CA ARG A 279 0.05 6.78 13.84
C ARG A 279 0.49 8.19 14.18
N ARG A 280 -0.43 9.00 14.69
CA ARG A 280 -0.18 10.36 15.20
C ARG A 280 0.02 10.38 16.71
N GLY A 281 0.61 11.45 17.21
CA GLY A 281 0.71 11.72 18.62
C GLY A 281 -0.68 12.04 19.23
N GLY A 282 -0.95 11.51 20.44
CA GLY A 282 -2.19 11.76 21.18
C GLY A 282 -2.00 12.79 22.30
N ASP A 283 -3.11 13.17 22.98
CA ASP A 283 -3.11 14.15 24.09
C ASP A 283 -2.49 13.62 25.38
N ARG A 284 -2.21 12.33 25.46
CA ARG A 284 -1.56 11.67 26.60
C ARG A 284 -0.39 10.85 26.11
N TRP A 285 0.63 10.76 26.93
CA TRP A 285 1.76 9.88 26.66
C TRP A 285 1.32 8.42 26.76
N HIS A 286 1.64 7.66 25.72
CA HIS A 286 1.52 6.22 25.66
C HIS A 286 2.88 5.63 25.32
N LEU A 287 3.26 4.58 26.01
CA LEU A 287 4.49 3.84 25.84
C LEU A 287 4.13 2.36 25.67
N GLU A 288 4.69 1.71 24.65
CA GLU A 288 4.47 0.29 24.37
C GLU A 288 5.82 -0.37 24.09
N PHE A 289 6.10 -1.48 24.76
CA PHE A 289 7.23 -2.36 24.44
C PHE A 289 6.64 -3.68 23.96
N ASN A 290 6.89 -4.02 22.70
CA ASN A 290 6.33 -5.18 22.04
C ASN A 290 7.42 -6.17 21.64
N ASP A 291 7.15 -7.47 21.74
CA ASP A 291 8.04 -8.58 21.38
C ASP A 291 9.46 -8.44 21.98
N PHE A 292 9.54 -8.22 23.26
CA PHE A 292 10.79 -7.91 23.97
C PHE A 292 11.67 -9.14 24.24
N LEU A 293 11.13 -10.35 24.16
CA LEU A 293 11.88 -11.58 24.40
C LEU A 293 12.22 -12.29 23.09
N PRO A 294 13.48 -12.66 22.86
CA PRO A 294 13.88 -13.37 21.66
C PRO A 294 13.34 -14.80 21.64
N ASP A 295 13.03 -15.29 20.47
CA ASP A 295 12.74 -16.71 20.22
C ASP A 295 14.06 -17.49 20.16
N PHE A 296 14.26 -18.37 21.12
CA PHE A 296 15.45 -19.19 21.23
C PHE A 296 15.33 -20.45 20.38
N ARG A 297 16.45 -20.82 19.76
CA ARG A 297 16.55 -22.06 18.98
C ARG A 297 17.20 -23.17 19.80
N PHE A 298 16.52 -24.31 19.82
CA PHE A 298 17.03 -25.52 20.44
C PHE A 298 17.25 -26.60 19.38
N LYS A 299 18.36 -27.36 19.51
CA LYS A 299 18.66 -28.53 18.70
C LYS A 299 19.20 -29.65 19.61
N GLY A 300 18.57 -30.84 19.56
CA GLY A 300 18.96 -31.93 20.43
C GLY A 300 18.91 -31.60 21.92
N GLY A 301 18.00 -30.70 22.35
CA GLY A 301 17.89 -30.25 23.75
C GLY A 301 18.86 -29.15 24.16
N HIS A 302 19.77 -28.72 23.27
CA HIS A 302 20.74 -27.66 23.52
C HIS A 302 20.36 -26.35 22.87
N LEU A 303 20.55 -25.22 23.57
CA LEU A 303 20.39 -23.89 23.02
C LEU A 303 21.50 -23.62 21.97
N VAL A 304 21.11 -23.40 20.72
CA VAL A 304 22.03 -23.15 19.58
C VAL A 304 21.99 -21.71 19.07
N GLY A 305 21.27 -20.83 19.75
CA GLY A 305 21.20 -19.40 19.45
C GLY A 305 19.80 -18.82 19.41
N VAL A 306 19.66 -17.65 18.79
CA VAL A 306 18.40 -16.94 18.59
C VAL A 306 17.89 -17.25 17.18
N ALA A 307 16.63 -17.65 17.08
CA ALA A 307 15.94 -17.86 15.81
C ALA A 307 15.39 -16.54 15.27
N GLU A 308 14.72 -15.81 16.16
CA GLU A 308 14.08 -14.55 15.85
C GLU A 308 14.11 -13.62 17.07
N ASP A 309 14.24 -12.32 16.83
CA ASP A 309 14.14 -11.28 17.85
C ASP A 309 13.61 -10.01 17.17
N THR A 310 12.47 -9.52 17.66
CA THR A 310 11.76 -8.39 17.05
C THR A 310 11.32 -7.34 18.08
N PRO A 311 12.22 -6.86 18.97
CA PRO A 311 11.86 -5.86 19.96
C PRO A 311 11.42 -4.55 19.31
N ARG A 312 10.28 -4.03 19.77
CA ARG A 312 9.70 -2.77 19.29
C ARG A 312 9.34 -1.86 20.45
N LEU A 313 9.79 -0.61 20.34
CA LEU A 313 9.48 0.46 21.28
C LEU A 313 8.68 1.53 20.56
N ASN A 314 7.51 1.82 21.09
CA ASN A 314 6.64 2.86 20.57
C ASN A 314 6.23 3.82 21.68
N PHE A 315 6.39 5.11 21.43
CA PHE A 315 5.86 6.13 22.33
C PHE A 315 5.29 7.30 21.55
N ASN A 316 4.19 7.82 22.04
CA ASN A 316 3.50 8.94 21.44
C ASN A 316 2.84 9.79 22.51
N GLY A 317 2.77 11.11 22.25
CA GLY A 317 2.19 12.05 23.18
C GLY A 317 2.50 13.50 22.82
N PRO A 318 2.05 14.45 23.65
CA PRO A 318 2.27 15.87 23.44
C PRO A 318 3.67 16.30 23.91
N LEU A 319 4.51 16.83 23.03
CA LEU A 319 5.73 17.57 23.41
C LEU A 319 5.38 18.94 23.96
N ILE A 320 4.43 19.62 23.31
CA ILE A 320 3.81 20.84 23.78
C ILE A 320 2.32 20.62 23.70
N LYS A 321 1.65 20.61 24.86
CA LYS A 321 0.21 20.39 24.93
C LYS A 321 -0.53 21.34 23.99
N ASP A 322 -1.49 20.79 23.23
CA ASP A 322 -2.35 21.50 22.28
C ASP A 322 -1.62 22.15 21.09
N ARG A 323 -0.30 21.88 20.90
CA ARG A 323 0.48 22.49 19.82
C ARG A 323 1.37 21.52 19.06
N LEU A 324 2.15 20.70 19.75
CA LEU A 324 3.14 19.83 19.13
C LEU A 324 3.06 18.43 19.70
N TYR A 325 2.83 17.49 18.84
CA TYR A 325 2.71 16.07 19.17
C TYR A 325 3.82 15.27 18.51
N LEU A 326 4.25 14.22 19.20
CA LEU A 326 5.25 13.27 18.71
C LEU A 326 4.65 11.87 18.66
N SER A 327 4.92 11.15 17.59
CA SER A 327 4.80 9.69 17.51
C SER A 327 6.13 9.11 17.06
N GLN A 328 6.71 8.23 17.89
CA GLN A 328 8.00 7.61 17.66
C GLN A 328 7.83 6.09 17.67
N SER A 329 8.41 5.41 16.66
CA SER A 329 8.52 3.96 16.61
C SER A 329 9.96 3.56 16.32
N LEU A 330 10.49 2.67 17.15
CA LEU A 330 11.81 2.07 17.02
C LEU A 330 11.63 0.57 16.98
N ALA A 331 12.22 -0.10 15.99
CA ALA A 331 12.20 -1.54 15.88
C ALA A 331 13.57 -2.08 15.47
N TYR A 332 13.91 -3.23 16.00
CA TYR A 332 15.00 -4.06 15.54
C TYR A 332 14.43 -5.42 15.16
N THR A 333 14.93 -6.01 14.10
CA THR A 333 14.53 -7.36 13.68
C THR A 333 15.77 -8.14 13.30
N ILE A 334 15.93 -9.30 13.91
CA ILE A 334 16.82 -10.37 13.43
C ILE A 334 15.95 -11.62 13.25
N ALA A 335 15.96 -12.19 12.05
CA ALA A 335 15.23 -13.42 11.75
C ALA A 335 16.12 -14.36 10.95
N LYS A 336 16.18 -15.62 11.39
CA LYS A 336 16.87 -16.71 10.71
C LYS A 336 15.84 -17.73 10.25
N THR A 337 15.60 -17.74 8.94
CA THR A 337 14.60 -18.64 8.34
C THR A 337 15.28 -19.90 7.83
N PRO A 338 14.99 -21.07 8.42
CA PRO A 338 15.58 -22.32 7.98
C PRO A 338 14.96 -22.79 6.65
N VAL A 339 15.82 -23.24 5.73
CA VAL A 339 15.44 -23.90 4.49
C VAL A 339 15.59 -25.42 4.67
N ARG A 340 14.51 -26.14 4.40
CA ARG A 340 14.51 -27.60 4.53
C ARG A 340 15.18 -28.26 3.32
N GLY A 341 15.76 -29.42 3.57
CA GLY A 341 16.57 -30.13 2.58
C GLY A 341 18.05 -29.76 2.64
N LEU A 342 18.42 -28.66 3.34
CA LEU A 342 19.79 -28.29 3.60
C LEU A 342 20.18 -28.64 5.06
N ALA A 343 21.45 -28.96 5.28
CA ALA A 343 21.98 -29.28 6.62
C ALA A 343 22.25 -28.01 7.44
N PHE A 344 21.99 -28.07 8.75
CA PHE A 344 22.42 -27.01 9.67
C PHE A 344 23.96 -27.01 9.81
N PRO A 345 24.65 -25.84 9.85
CA PRO A 345 24.14 -24.47 9.95
C PRO A 345 23.95 -23.75 8.61
N VAL A 346 24.23 -24.42 7.47
CA VAL A 346 24.21 -23.78 6.13
C VAL A 346 22.80 -23.69 5.51
N ASN A 347 21.78 -24.04 6.29
CA ASN A 347 20.39 -24.07 5.84
C ASN A 347 19.57 -22.83 6.19
N GLU A 348 20.20 -21.68 6.49
CA GLU A 348 19.48 -20.52 7.00
C GLU A 348 19.74 -19.28 6.16
N THR A 349 18.67 -18.57 5.84
CA THR A 349 18.74 -17.14 5.47
C THR A 349 18.76 -16.30 6.74
N LYS A 350 19.40 -15.13 6.70
CA LYS A 350 19.41 -14.19 7.82
C LYS A 350 18.95 -12.81 7.32
N THR A 351 17.92 -12.29 7.96
CA THR A 351 17.47 -10.90 7.82
C THR A 351 17.81 -10.14 9.10
N GLU A 352 18.42 -8.97 8.96
CA GLU A 352 18.69 -8.04 10.04
C GLU A 352 18.26 -6.65 9.59
N SER A 353 17.32 -6.04 10.30
CA SER A 353 16.80 -4.72 9.95
C SER A 353 16.55 -3.86 11.17
N GLN A 354 16.63 -2.55 10.96
CA GLN A 354 16.31 -1.54 11.94
C GLN A 354 15.27 -0.60 11.33
N SER A 355 14.41 -0.08 12.16
CA SER A 355 13.41 0.91 11.75
C SER A 355 13.39 2.04 12.77
N TYR A 356 13.63 3.24 12.27
CA TYR A 356 13.54 4.49 13.02
C TYR A 356 12.52 5.35 12.34
N PHE A 357 11.36 5.51 12.97
CA PHE A 357 10.25 6.27 12.41
C PHE A 357 9.78 7.32 13.41
N SER A 358 9.72 8.58 13.00
CA SER A 358 9.30 9.72 13.83
C SER A 358 8.31 10.57 13.05
N GLN A 359 7.22 10.94 13.70
CA GLN A 359 6.25 11.89 13.17
C GLN A 359 5.99 12.98 14.21
N PHE A 360 6.07 14.21 13.74
CA PHE A 360 5.76 15.43 14.49
C PHE A 360 4.54 16.08 13.86
N ASP A 361 3.51 16.33 14.65
CA ASP A 361 2.31 17.04 14.22
C ASP A 361 2.25 18.38 14.95
N LEU A 362 2.38 19.48 14.21
CA LEU A 362 2.37 20.85 14.71
C LEU A 362 1.03 21.52 14.35
N LEU A 363 0.27 21.92 15.35
CA LEU A 363 -0.95 22.71 15.21
C LEU A 363 -0.58 24.18 15.35
N LEU A 364 -0.50 24.90 14.23
CA LEU A 364 -0.24 26.34 14.24
C LEU A 364 -1.47 27.12 14.71
N ASN A 365 -2.64 26.75 14.20
CA ASN A 365 -3.95 27.25 14.63
C ASN A 365 -5.07 26.27 14.20
N LYS A 366 -6.35 26.65 14.37
CA LYS A 366 -7.52 25.81 14.05
C LYS A 366 -7.62 25.43 12.54
N HIS A 367 -7.01 26.22 11.68
CA HIS A 367 -7.11 26.11 10.21
C HIS A 367 -5.78 25.72 9.56
N HIS A 368 -4.72 25.51 10.36
CA HIS A 368 -3.38 25.30 9.83
C HIS A 368 -2.59 24.25 10.64
N THR A 369 -2.24 23.16 10.01
CA THR A 369 -1.44 22.08 10.61
C THR A 369 -0.29 21.68 9.73
N VAL A 370 0.86 21.42 10.34
CA VAL A 370 2.08 20.94 9.65
C VAL A 370 2.48 19.60 10.24
N ALA A 371 2.73 18.61 9.40
CA ALA A 371 3.27 17.32 9.82
C ALA A 371 4.66 17.10 9.21
N LEU A 372 5.63 16.73 10.05
CA LEU A 372 6.96 16.29 9.64
C LEU A 372 7.09 14.80 9.92
N THR A 373 7.40 14.01 8.89
CA THR A 373 7.70 12.58 9.00
C THR A 373 9.17 12.35 8.68
N LEU A 374 9.86 11.55 9.50
CA LEU A 374 11.24 11.13 9.31
C LEU A 374 11.31 9.61 9.41
N GLY A 375 11.94 8.96 8.44
CA GLY A 375 12.12 7.52 8.39
C GLY A 375 13.55 7.13 8.01
N TYR A 376 14.13 6.14 8.71
CA TYR A 376 15.39 5.53 8.33
C TYR A 376 15.31 4.02 8.56
N PHE A 377 15.52 3.25 7.48
CA PHE A 377 15.24 1.82 7.44
C PHE A 377 16.42 1.03 6.82
N PRO A 378 17.54 0.85 7.56
CA PRO A 378 18.61 -0.03 7.12
C PRO A 378 18.20 -1.50 7.26
N GLU A 379 18.53 -2.30 6.24
CA GLU A 379 18.28 -3.74 6.22
C GLU A 379 19.44 -4.49 5.56
N ARG A 380 19.76 -5.67 6.07
CA ARG A 380 20.72 -6.59 5.50
C ARG A 380 20.12 -8.00 5.46
N ASN A 381 20.12 -8.58 4.27
CA ASN A 381 19.70 -9.95 4.02
C ASN A 381 20.93 -10.75 3.56
N GLN A 382 21.18 -11.88 4.23
CA GLN A 382 22.22 -12.83 3.84
C GLN A 382 21.56 -14.06 3.22
N PHE A 383 22.21 -14.59 2.17
CA PHE A 383 21.79 -15.79 1.46
C PHE A 383 20.37 -15.64 0.85
N VAL A 384 20.12 -14.55 0.13
CA VAL A 384 18.84 -14.27 -0.52
C VAL A 384 18.55 -15.33 -1.58
N GLY A 385 17.34 -15.88 -1.58
CA GLY A 385 16.94 -16.94 -2.50
C GLY A 385 17.53 -18.32 -2.18
N LEU A 386 18.05 -18.52 -0.95
CA LEU A 386 18.52 -19.83 -0.49
C LEU A 386 17.41 -20.86 -0.63
N ASP A 387 17.68 -21.91 -1.40
CA ASP A 387 16.81 -23.06 -1.55
C ASP A 387 17.67 -24.34 -1.70
N PHE A 388 17.04 -25.45 -1.97
CA PHE A 388 17.76 -26.74 -2.13
C PHE A 388 18.71 -26.74 -3.33
N PHE A 389 18.36 -26.05 -4.41
CA PHE A 389 19.16 -26.00 -5.63
C PHE A 389 20.23 -24.90 -5.57
N ARG A 390 20.01 -23.87 -4.76
CA ARG A 390 20.86 -22.69 -4.56
C ARG A 390 21.43 -22.67 -3.15
N PRO A 391 22.48 -23.44 -2.84
CA PRO A 391 23.10 -23.43 -1.51
C PRO A 391 23.78 -22.08 -1.23
N GLN A 392 24.14 -21.83 0.06
CA GLN A 392 24.69 -20.55 0.49
C GLN A 392 25.81 -19.97 -0.38
N PRO A 393 26.81 -20.76 -0.89
CA PRO A 393 27.87 -20.19 -1.73
C PRO A 393 27.37 -19.51 -3.01
N VAL A 394 26.26 -19.97 -3.58
CA VAL A 394 25.70 -19.44 -4.83
C VAL A 394 24.75 -18.26 -4.60
N THR A 395 24.24 -18.10 -3.38
CA THR A 395 23.25 -17.07 -3.08
C THR A 395 23.91 -15.69 -2.92
N PRO A 396 23.22 -14.58 -3.32
CA PRO A 396 23.69 -13.24 -3.04
C PRO A 396 23.37 -12.78 -1.60
N ASN A 397 24.12 -11.81 -1.14
CA ASN A 397 23.77 -10.95 -0.04
C ASN A 397 23.14 -9.66 -0.56
N TYR A 398 22.28 -9.05 0.24
CA TYR A 398 21.62 -7.80 -0.05
C TYR A 398 21.71 -6.84 1.13
N LYS A 399 21.97 -5.58 0.86
CA LYS A 399 21.94 -4.50 1.86
C LYS A 399 21.24 -3.31 1.29
N GLN A 400 20.29 -2.76 2.05
CA GLN A 400 19.64 -1.49 1.72
C GLN A 400 19.77 -0.47 2.84
N ARG A 401 19.68 0.80 2.45
CA ARG A 401 19.48 1.94 3.34
C ARG A 401 18.42 2.82 2.72
N ASP A 402 17.32 2.93 3.38
CA ASP A 402 16.20 3.77 2.97
C ASP A 402 16.07 4.93 3.96
N PHE A 403 16.16 6.14 3.45
CA PHE A 403 15.97 7.37 4.20
C PHE A 403 14.88 8.19 3.53
N VAL A 404 13.91 8.64 4.31
CA VAL A 404 12.80 9.48 3.84
C VAL A 404 12.51 10.58 4.85
N TRP A 405 12.27 11.78 4.35
CA TRP A 405 11.58 12.81 5.11
C TRP A 405 10.46 13.41 4.28
N THR A 406 9.41 13.85 4.98
CA THR A 406 8.22 14.44 4.37
C THR A 406 7.73 15.58 5.24
N VAL A 407 7.45 16.72 4.63
CA VAL A 407 6.71 17.82 5.24
C VAL A 407 5.38 17.93 4.54
N ARG A 408 4.30 17.90 5.31
CA ARG A 408 2.93 18.13 4.82
C ARG A 408 2.34 19.31 5.56
N ASP A 409 1.87 20.27 4.80
CA ASP A 409 1.13 21.43 5.27
C ASP A 409 -0.34 21.30 4.85
N ASN A 410 -1.26 21.44 5.80
CA ASN A 410 -2.69 21.49 5.52
C ASN A 410 -3.22 22.84 5.99
N TYR A 411 -3.77 23.60 5.05
CA TYR A 411 -4.27 24.94 5.28
C TYR A 411 -5.71 25.09 4.76
N GLU A 412 -6.61 25.54 5.60
CA GLU A 412 -7.98 25.87 5.21
C GLU A 412 -7.99 27.22 4.48
N LEU A 413 -8.21 27.19 3.15
CA LEU A 413 -8.20 28.34 2.28
C LEU A 413 -9.57 28.54 1.63
N GLY A 414 -10.21 29.70 1.81
CA GLY A 414 -11.47 30.02 1.16
C GLY A 414 -12.62 29.04 1.49
N GLY A 415 -12.57 28.37 2.64
CA GLY A 415 -13.52 27.33 3.02
C GLY A 415 -13.28 25.99 2.40
N GLY A 416 -12.25 25.83 1.58
CA GLY A 416 -11.70 24.58 1.07
C GLY A 416 -10.42 24.18 1.82
N LEU A 417 -9.83 23.05 1.45
CA LEU A 417 -8.59 22.54 2.04
C LEU A 417 -7.47 22.52 1.01
N LEU A 418 -6.40 23.29 1.26
CA LEU A 418 -5.15 23.20 0.52
C LEU A 418 -4.19 22.26 1.29
N GLN A 419 -3.68 21.28 0.59
CA GLN A 419 -2.65 20.36 1.10
C GLN A 419 -1.40 20.51 0.23
N SER A 420 -0.30 20.96 0.83
CA SER A 420 1.02 21.04 0.22
C SER A 420 1.93 20.01 0.85
N SER A 421 2.60 19.21 0.04
CA SER A 421 3.48 18.15 0.54
C SER A 421 4.80 18.15 -0.23
N VAL A 422 5.90 18.06 0.50
CA VAL A 422 7.24 17.90 -0.07
C VAL A 422 7.88 16.69 0.56
N SER A 423 8.46 15.80 -0.26
CA SER A 423 9.24 14.68 0.23
C SER A 423 10.61 14.56 -0.44
N PHE A 424 11.53 14.00 0.31
CA PHE A 424 12.81 13.53 -0.20
C PHE A 424 13.01 12.08 0.24
N LYS A 425 13.39 11.26 -0.71
CA LYS A 425 13.75 9.85 -0.46
C LYS A 425 15.11 9.55 -1.06
N ARG A 426 15.97 8.91 -0.27
CA ARG A 426 17.23 8.31 -0.72
C ARG A 426 17.19 6.81 -0.44
N PHE A 427 17.47 6.04 -1.48
CA PHE A 427 17.49 4.59 -1.41
C PHE A 427 18.81 4.06 -1.98
N ASP A 428 19.65 3.48 -1.13
CA ASP A 428 20.91 2.84 -1.50
C ASP A 428 20.72 1.31 -1.39
N ALA A 429 21.08 0.56 -2.43
CA ALA A 429 21.01 -0.90 -2.47
C ALA A 429 22.31 -1.52 -2.99
N ASN A 430 22.78 -2.56 -2.30
CA ASN A 430 23.96 -3.32 -2.69
C ASN A 430 23.63 -4.81 -2.78
N VAL A 431 24.07 -5.47 -3.85
CA VAL A 431 23.99 -6.91 -4.07
C VAL A 431 25.42 -7.45 -4.31
N TRP A 432 25.78 -8.55 -3.66
CA TRP A 432 27.08 -9.19 -3.87
C TRP A 432 27.03 -10.69 -3.56
N GLY A 433 27.85 -11.49 -4.25
CA GLY A 433 27.99 -12.93 -4.01
C GLY A 433 28.90 -13.27 -2.81
N GLN A 434 29.01 -14.57 -2.50
CA GLN A 434 29.82 -15.09 -1.38
C GLN A 434 31.31 -15.25 -1.70
N GLY A 435 31.71 -15.17 -2.99
CA GLY A 435 33.10 -15.36 -3.42
C GLY A 435 33.28 -14.96 -4.89
N THR A 436 34.33 -15.50 -5.53
CA THR A 436 34.77 -15.10 -6.87
C THR A 436 34.72 -16.20 -7.93
N LEU A 437 34.22 -17.40 -7.60
CA LEU A 437 34.06 -18.48 -8.57
C LEU A 437 32.94 -18.18 -9.56
N ASP A 438 33.12 -18.64 -10.82
CA ASP A 438 32.03 -18.57 -11.81
C ASP A 438 30.80 -19.35 -11.33
N GLN A 439 29.60 -18.81 -11.58
CA GLN A 439 28.37 -19.54 -11.29
C GLN A 439 28.21 -20.66 -12.33
N THR A 440 27.80 -21.83 -11.86
CA THR A 440 27.59 -23.00 -12.71
C THR A 440 26.19 -23.56 -12.47
N LEU A 441 25.40 -23.65 -13.53
CA LEU A 441 24.06 -24.21 -13.54
C LEU A 441 24.12 -25.66 -14.04
N THR A 442 23.54 -26.59 -13.26
CA THR A 442 23.38 -28.00 -13.63
C THR A 442 21.90 -28.36 -13.59
N PRO A 443 21.48 -29.53 -14.11
CA PRO A 443 20.08 -29.98 -13.98
C PRO A 443 19.57 -30.13 -12.53
N THR A 444 20.47 -30.39 -11.59
CA THR A 444 20.14 -30.77 -10.20
C THR A 444 20.56 -29.75 -9.16
N ALA A 445 21.47 -28.82 -9.46
CA ALA A 445 21.96 -27.80 -8.50
C ALA A 445 22.68 -26.64 -9.19
N GLU A 446 22.83 -25.55 -8.48
CA GLU A 446 23.70 -24.43 -8.82
C GLU A 446 24.99 -24.50 -7.98
N LEU A 447 26.13 -24.22 -8.59
CA LEU A 447 27.45 -24.30 -7.98
C LEU A 447 28.22 -22.99 -8.19
N GLY A 448 29.34 -22.82 -7.47
CA GLY A 448 30.19 -21.61 -7.54
C GLY A 448 29.60 -20.48 -6.69
N ASN A 449 29.64 -19.24 -7.23
CA ASN A 449 29.16 -18.07 -6.53
C ASN A 449 28.22 -17.24 -7.41
N TYR A 450 27.29 -16.49 -6.80
CA TYR A 450 26.36 -15.62 -7.53
C TYR A 450 27.09 -14.70 -8.51
N PHE A 451 26.61 -14.64 -9.74
CA PHE A 451 27.35 -14.03 -10.87
C PHE A 451 27.40 -12.50 -10.84
N ALA A 452 26.41 -11.82 -10.25
CA ALA A 452 26.27 -10.36 -10.36
C ALA A 452 26.66 -9.63 -9.08
N THR A 453 27.14 -8.41 -9.27
CA THR A 453 27.33 -7.42 -8.20
C THR A 453 26.68 -6.11 -8.59
N GLN A 454 26.00 -5.45 -7.64
CA GLN A 454 25.34 -4.17 -7.87
C GLN A 454 25.62 -3.22 -6.69
N ASP A 455 25.94 -1.96 -6.99
CA ASP A 455 25.95 -0.84 -6.05
C ASP A 455 25.10 0.26 -6.65
N ARG A 456 23.92 0.50 -6.03
CA ARG A 456 22.88 1.39 -6.55
C ARG A 456 22.56 2.48 -5.54
N ARG A 457 22.43 3.72 -6.04
CA ARG A 457 22.02 4.89 -5.28
C ARG A 457 20.94 5.65 -6.03
N SER A 458 19.79 5.77 -5.42
CA SER A 458 18.62 6.42 -6.01
C SER A 458 18.09 7.54 -5.13
N HIS A 459 17.57 8.58 -5.75
CA HIS A 459 16.94 9.71 -5.06
C HIS A 459 15.62 10.05 -5.71
N ARG A 460 14.65 10.48 -4.89
CA ARG A 460 13.38 11.10 -5.31
C ARG A 460 13.15 12.38 -4.56
N ILE A 461 12.74 13.41 -5.27
CA ILE A 461 12.13 14.63 -4.72
C ILE A 461 10.72 14.69 -5.29
N GLU A 462 9.73 14.85 -4.43
CA GLU A 462 8.32 14.92 -4.80
C GLU A 462 7.68 16.16 -4.19
N LEU A 463 6.92 16.89 -4.99
CA LEU A 463 6.11 18.03 -4.60
C LEU A 463 4.67 17.75 -5.03
N LEU A 464 3.76 17.68 -4.07
CA LEU A 464 2.34 17.42 -4.29
C LEU A 464 1.52 18.56 -3.71
N GLU A 465 0.72 19.20 -4.57
CA GLU A 465 -0.26 20.22 -4.22
C GLU A 465 -1.66 19.72 -4.54
N VAL A 466 -2.55 19.74 -3.56
CA VAL A 466 -3.94 19.30 -3.69
C VAL A 466 -4.85 20.37 -3.11
N TYR A 467 -5.81 20.82 -3.86
CA TYR A 467 -6.85 21.71 -3.37
C TYR A 467 -8.22 21.04 -3.50
N GLN A 468 -8.87 20.87 -2.37
CA GLN A 468 -10.26 20.44 -2.28
C GLN A 468 -11.13 21.67 -2.08
N LEU A 469 -11.99 21.96 -3.04
CA LEU A 469 -12.92 23.07 -2.99
C LEU A 469 -13.98 22.83 -1.89
N PRO A 470 -14.59 23.89 -1.36
CA PRO A 470 -15.85 23.74 -0.59
C PRO A 470 -16.89 23.03 -1.43
N ILE A 471 -17.78 22.27 -0.76
CA ILE A 471 -18.90 21.60 -1.46
C ILE A 471 -19.69 22.64 -2.27
N GLN A 472 -19.83 22.37 -3.55
CA GLN A 472 -20.57 23.22 -4.49
C GLN A 472 -21.96 22.65 -4.73
N HIS A 473 -22.96 23.54 -4.82
CA HIS A 473 -24.33 23.19 -5.16
C HIS A 473 -24.74 23.88 -6.45
N PHE A 474 -24.53 23.19 -7.57
CA PHE A 474 -24.97 23.68 -8.87
C PHE A 474 -25.52 22.52 -9.69
N TRP A 475 -26.26 22.82 -10.78
CA TRP A 475 -26.92 21.88 -11.66
C TRP A 475 -27.94 21.01 -10.90
N ARG A 476 -27.62 19.76 -10.57
CA ARG A 476 -28.43 18.87 -9.75
C ARG A 476 -27.56 18.19 -8.71
N GLY A 477 -27.86 18.42 -7.43
CA GLY A 477 -27.12 17.76 -6.33
C GLY A 477 -25.96 18.57 -5.80
N SER A 478 -25.00 17.89 -5.20
CA SER A 478 -23.78 18.47 -4.64
C SER A 478 -22.53 17.91 -5.31
N HIS A 479 -21.51 18.75 -5.43
CA HIS A 479 -20.24 18.45 -6.09
C HIS A 479 -19.08 18.64 -5.11
N GLU A 480 -18.25 17.61 -4.95
CA GLU A 480 -17.00 17.64 -4.18
C GLU A 480 -15.85 17.64 -5.19
N ILE A 481 -15.39 18.83 -5.55
CA ILE A 481 -14.35 19.01 -6.55
C ILE A 481 -12.98 19.04 -5.88
N LYS A 482 -12.06 18.24 -6.40
CA LYS A 482 -10.66 18.22 -6.00
C LYS A 482 -9.76 18.35 -7.23
N THR A 483 -8.73 19.19 -7.14
CA THR A 483 -7.73 19.35 -8.19
C THR A 483 -6.33 19.31 -7.58
N GLY A 484 -5.33 18.97 -8.35
CA GLY A 484 -3.98 18.96 -7.85
C GLY A 484 -2.92 18.83 -8.93
N PHE A 485 -1.70 19.03 -8.47
CA PHE A 485 -0.48 18.97 -9.25
C PHE A 485 0.56 18.16 -8.49
N ASP A 486 1.28 17.27 -9.19
CA ASP A 486 2.37 16.49 -8.63
C ASP A 486 3.59 16.60 -9.53
N PHE A 487 4.74 16.92 -8.92
CA PHE A 487 6.03 16.96 -9.57
C PHE A 487 6.99 15.99 -8.91
N ASN A 488 7.58 15.10 -9.70
CA ASN A 488 8.58 14.15 -9.28
C ASN A 488 9.89 14.36 -10.04
N SER A 489 11.01 14.38 -9.31
CA SER A 489 12.36 14.31 -9.87
C SER A 489 13.07 13.09 -9.30
N VAL A 490 13.43 12.17 -10.16
CA VAL A 490 14.01 10.86 -9.79
C VAL A 490 15.36 10.70 -10.47
N SER A 491 16.35 10.20 -9.73
CA SER A 491 17.66 9.88 -10.29
C SER A 491 18.20 8.55 -9.72
N ASN A 492 19.01 7.86 -10.52
CA ASN A 492 19.65 6.60 -10.18
C ASN A 492 21.07 6.54 -10.72
N ARG A 493 21.98 6.03 -9.89
CA ARG A 493 23.34 5.64 -10.25
C ARG A 493 23.53 4.19 -9.89
N LEU A 494 23.91 3.36 -10.86
CA LEU A 494 24.13 1.94 -10.72
C LEU A 494 25.52 1.58 -11.21
N ASN A 495 26.33 0.95 -10.35
CA ASN A 495 27.51 0.20 -10.75
C ASN A 495 27.10 -1.28 -10.87
N TYR A 496 27.24 -1.86 -12.04
CA TYR A 496 26.87 -3.24 -12.31
C TYR A 496 28.09 -4.02 -12.78
N GLY A 497 28.36 -5.14 -12.13
CA GLY A 497 29.41 -6.09 -12.54
C GLY A 497 28.81 -7.49 -12.66
N ALA A 498 29.29 -8.26 -13.63
CA ALA A 498 28.88 -9.65 -13.78
C ALA A 498 30.08 -10.54 -14.15
N ARG A 499 30.07 -11.76 -13.63
CA ARG A 499 31.07 -12.80 -13.89
C ARG A 499 30.52 -13.85 -14.84
N PRO A 500 31.39 -14.68 -15.47
CA PRO A 500 30.93 -15.75 -16.33
C PRO A 500 29.97 -16.72 -15.63
N VAL A 501 29.08 -17.29 -16.44
CA VAL A 501 28.16 -18.35 -16.02
C VAL A 501 28.33 -19.55 -16.95
N ASN A 502 28.45 -20.74 -16.37
CA ASN A 502 28.58 -22.00 -17.09
C ASN A 502 27.27 -22.80 -16.95
N ILE A 503 26.87 -23.50 -18.00
CA ILE A 503 25.76 -24.45 -17.99
C ILE A 503 26.33 -25.81 -18.31
N LEU A 504 26.18 -26.78 -17.41
CA LEU A 504 26.64 -28.15 -17.60
C LEU A 504 25.46 -29.11 -17.86
N ARG A 505 25.69 -30.07 -18.70
CA ARG A 505 24.79 -31.20 -18.92
C ARG A 505 24.87 -32.18 -17.76
N THR A 506 24.01 -33.20 -17.77
CA THR A 506 23.93 -34.25 -16.72
C THR A 506 25.25 -35.04 -16.59
N ASP A 507 25.99 -35.21 -17.67
CA ASP A 507 27.29 -35.91 -17.72
C ASP A 507 28.48 -35.02 -17.27
N GLY A 508 28.19 -33.75 -16.90
CA GLY A 508 29.19 -32.77 -16.49
C GLY A 508 29.87 -32.04 -17.64
N THR A 509 29.53 -32.32 -18.90
CA THR A 509 30.10 -31.61 -20.07
C THR A 509 29.53 -30.19 -20.15
N LEU A 510 30.36 -29.23 -20.63
CA LEU A 510 29.96 -27.86 -20.83
C LEU A 510 28.99 -27.72 -22.00
N ALA A 511 27.77 -27.28 -21.73
CA ALA A 511 26.76 -27.01 -22.76
C ALA A 511 26.82 -25.57 -23.26
N GLU A 512 26.90 -24.62 -22.36
CA GLU A 512 26.90 -23.19 -22.70
C GLU A 512 27.76 -22.40 -21.71
N ARG A 513 28.47 -21.39 -22.21
CA ARG A 513 29.18 -20.41 -21.37
C ARG A 513 28.74 -19.00 -21.72
N ILE A 514 28.36 -18.22 -20.70
CA ILE A 514 27.97 -16.83 -20.83
C ILE A 514 29.07 -15.97 -20.23
N VAL A 515 29.63 -15.03 -21.00
CA VAL A 515 30.63 -14.07 -20.54
C VAL A 515 30.09 -12.67 -20.72
N PHE A 516 30.10 -11.89 -19.66
CA PHE A 516 29.58 -10.52 -19.66
C PHE A 516 30.70 -9.53 -19.99
N GLU A 517 30.32 -8.49 -20.75
CA GLU A 517 31.20 -7.34 -21.01
C GLU A 517 31.20 -6.41 -19.77
N GLN A 518 32.30 -5.68 -19.57
CA GLN A 518 32.35 -4.65 -18.52
C GLN A 518 31.82 -3.35 -19.09
N GLU A 519 30.89 -2.74 -18.38
CA GLU A 519 30.30 -1.47 -18.77
C GLU A 519 30.58 -0.39 -17.71
N PRO A 520 30.63 0.89 -18.13
CA PRO A 520 30.80 2.01 -17.21
C PRO A 520 29.56 2.15 -16.30
N VAL A 521 29.68 3.09 -15.35
CA VAL A 521 28.58 3.44 -14.43
C VAL A 521 27.32 3.85 -15.21
N ILE A 522 26.17 3.25 -14.87
CA ILE A 522 24.87 3.54 -15.46
C ILE A 522 24.25 4.70 -14.68
N LEU A 523 23.91 5.78 -15.39
CA LEU A 523 23.23 6.95 -14.84
C LEU A 523 21.89 7.12 -15.55
N ALA A 524 20.81 7.33 -14.78
CA ALA A 524 19.47 7.61 -15.28
C ALA A 524 18.77 8.64 -14.44
N SER A 525 17.93 9.46 -15.07
CA SER A 525 17.07 10.42 -14.37
C SER A 525 15.75 10.62 -15.11
N ASN A 526 14.71 10.98 -14.37
CA ASN A 526 13.40 11.32 -14.91
C ASN A 526 12.82 12.52 -14.18
N ARG A 527 12.00 13.29 -14.89
CA ARG A 527 11.13 14.33 -14.33
C ARG A 527 9.71 14.03 -14.78
N GLU A 528 8.80 14.02 -13.85
CA GLU A 528 7.40 13.67 -14.05
C GLU A 528 6.54 14.85 -13.63
N TYR A 529 5.56 15.16 -14.46
CA TYR A 529 4.59 16.24 -14.24
C TYR A 529 3.20 15.66 -14.35
N VAL A 530 2.41 15.87 -13.33
CA VAL A 530 1.05 15.34 -13.23
C VAL A 530 0.10 16.47 -12.88
N GLY A 531 -1.04 16.52 -13.56
CA GLY A 531 -2.18 17.35 -13.21
C GLY A 531 -3.43 16.51 -13.12
N PHE A 532 -4.32 16.78 -12.17
CA PHE A 532 -5.59 16.09 -12.10
C PHE A 532 -6.73 17.00 -11.64
N ALA A 533 -7.93 16.63 -12.09
CA ALA A 533 -9.19 17.18 -11.60
C ALA A 533 -10.20 16.03 -11.44
N GLN A 534 -10.97 16.08 -10.36
CA GLN A 534 -12.00 15.10 -10.09
C GLN A 534 -13.21 15.75 -9.43
N ASP A 535 -14.38 15.17 -9.66
CA ASP A 535 -15.65 15.56 -9.08
C ASP A 535 -16.37 14.33 -8.54
N ARG A 536 -16.70 14.35 -7.26
CA ARG A 536 -17.70 13.44 -6.69
C ARG A 536 -19.04 14.16 -6.73
N TRP A 537 -19.86 13.78 -7.70
CA TRP A 537 -21.18 14.32 -7.93
C TRP A 537 -22.25 13.49 -7.25
N LEU A 538 -22.82 13.97 -6.16
CA LEU A 538 -23.98 13.37 -5.49
C LEU A 538 -25.25 13.90 -6.15
N VAL A 539 -25.73 13.18 -7.18
CA VAL A 539 -26.93 13.55 -7.99
C VAL A 539 -28.20 13.49 -7.17
N ARG A 540 -28.28 12.48 -6.29
CA ARG A 540 -29.39 12.20 -5.35
C ARG A 540 -28.81 11.53 -4.12
N PRO A 541 -29.50 11.55 -2.96
CA PRO A 541 -29.02 10.87 -1.75
C PRO A 541 -28.69 9.38 -1.92
N ASN A 542 -29.23 8.74 -2.97
CA ASN A 542 -29.00 7.33 -3.27
C ASN A 542 -28.19 7.06 -4.53
N LEU A 543 -27.61 8.11 -5.18
CA LEU A 543 -26.83 7.95 -6.41
C LEU A 543 -25.72 8.97 -6.49
N SER A 544 -24.47 8.50 -6.55
CA SER A 544 -23.28 9.32 -6.78
C SER A 544 -22.46 8.83 -7.96
N PHE A 545 -21.77 9.75 -8.61
CA PHE A 545 -20.75 9.48 -9.62
C PHE A 545 -19.41 10.07 -9.17
N ASP A 546 -18.33 9.32 -9.38
CA ASP A 546 -16.94 9.81 -9.31
C ASP A 546 -16.45 10.00 -10.76
N LEU A 547 -16.13 11.21 -11.15
CA LEU A 547 -15.62 11.55 -12.48
C LEU A 547 -14.24 12.15 -12.32
N GLY A 548 -13.26 11.71 -13.10
CA GLY A 548 -11.90 12.18 -12.98
C GLY A 548 -11.14 12.17 -14.29
N LEU A 549 -10.26 13.16 -14.44
CA LEU A 549 -9.29 13.23 -15.51
C LEU A 549 -7.91 13.50 -14.92
N ARG A 550 -6.93 12.72 -15.35
CA ARG A 550 -5.54 12.86 -14.95
C ARG A 550 -4.65 12.98 -16.19
N TYR A 551 -3.79 13.97 -16.18
CA TYR A 551 -2.74 14.16 -17.16
C TYR A 551 -1.40 13.76 -16.55
N GLU A 552 -0.61 12.96 -17.27
CA GLU A 552 0.71 12.49 -16.85
C GLU A 552 1.71 12.70 -17.98
N ASN A 553 2.84 13.34 -17.65
CA ASN A 553 3.98 13.49 -18.56
C ASN A 553 5.23 12.94 -17.87
N GLN A 554 5.87 11.95 -18.49
CA GLN A 554 7.14 11.36 -18.05
C GLN A 554 8.22 11.67 -19.09
N ARG A 555 9.14 12.58 -18.77
CA ARG A 555 10.18 13.00 -19.74
C ARG A 555 11.07 11.88 -20.24
N ILE A 556 11.20 10.81 -19.47
CA ILE A 556 11.98 9.62 -19.82
C ILE A 556 11.38 8.87 -21.02
N ALA A 557 10.06 8.91 -21.19
CA ALA A 557 9.34 8.30 -22.31
C ALA A 557 8.92 9.30 -23.39
N ASP A 558 9.02 10.61 -23.09
CA ASP A 558 8.56 11.71 -23.96
C ASP A 558 7.09 11.60 -24.38
N GLU A 559 6.24 11.10 -23.48
CA GLU A 559 4.84 10.86 -23.73
C GLU A 559 3.93 11.73 -22.85
N GLN A 560 2.78 12.11 -23.44
CA GLN A 560 1.70 12.82 -22.77
C GLN A 560 0.48 11.92 -22.68
N ASN A 561 0.08 11.57 -21.47
CA ASN A 561 -0.96 10.57 -21.24
C ASN A 561 -2.17 11.19 -20.53
N LEU A 562 -3.37 10.92 -21.07
CA LEU A 562 -4.63 11.31 -20.47
C LEU A 562 -5.34 10.04 -19.93
N ALA A 563 -5.66 10.04 -18.65
CA ALA A 563 -6.26 8.94 -17.92
C ALA A 563 -7.68 9.29 -17.42
N PRO A 564 -8.71 9.17 -18.26
CA PRO A 564 -10.09 9.35 -17.83
C PRO A 564 -10.55 8.19 -16.94
N ARG A 565 -11.38 8.52 -15.95
CA ARG A 565 -11.95 7.57 -15.00
C ARG A 565 -13.37 7.95 -14.65
N ALA A 566 -14.23 6.95 -14.53
CA ALA A 566 -15.60 7.13 -14.10
C ALA A 566 -16.03 5.98 -13.18
N GLY A 567 -16.72 6.31 -12.12
CA GLY A 567 -17.30 5.35 -11.20
C GLY A 567 -18.65 5.79 -10.71
N PHE A 568 -19.41 4.87 -10.13
CA PHE A 568 -20.70 5.15 -9.54
C PHE A 568 -20.95 4.35 -8.27
N ALA A 569 -21.80 4.87 -7.39
CA ALA A 569 -22.39 4.13 -6.29
C ALA A 569 -23.91 4.42 -6.27
N TRP A 570 -24.69 3.36 -6.20
CA TRP A 570 -26.15 3.42 -6.27
C TRP A 570 -26.80 2.53 -5.21
N SER A 571 -27.70 3.11 -4.41
CA SER A 571 -28.55 2.39 -3.47
C SER A 571 -29.97 2.29 -4.03
N PRO A 572 -30.34 1.20 -4.72
CA PRO A 572 -31.59 1.09 -5.48
C PRO A 572 -32.86 1.18 -4.60
N PHE A 573 -32.74 0.78 -3.34
CA PHE A 573 -33.92 0.74 -2.42
C PHE A 573 -33.96 1.93 -1.45
N GLY A 574 -33.09 2.96 -1.64
CA GLY A 574 -33.01 4.10 -0.74
C GLY A 574 -32.58 3.75 0.70
N SER A 575 -32.02 2.55 0.88
CA SER A 575 -31.48 2.08 2.16
C SER A 575 -30.03 1.68 1.97
N ASP A 576 -29.18 1.96 2.95
CA ASP A 576 -27.74 1.61 2.94
C ASP A 576 -27.47 0.09 3.00
N ARG A 577 -28.52 -0.73 3.01
CA ARG A 577 -28.39 -2.20 3.08
C ARG A 577 -27.91 -2.83 1.78
N THR A 578 -28.27 -2.24 0.64
CA THR A 578 -27.89 -2.73 -0.67
C THR A 578 -27.27 -1.60 -1.47
N VAL A 579 -26.02 -1.75 -1.85
CA VAL A 579 -25.30 -0.76 -2.66
C VAL A 579 -24.64 -1.47 -3.85
N VAL A 580 -24.93 -0.99 -5.05
CA VAL A 580 -24.25 -1.40 -6.27
C VAL A 580 -23.21 -0.35 -6.62
N ARG A 581 -21.97 -0.78 -6.82
CA ARG A 581 -20.83 0.08 -7.18
C ARG A 581 -20.22 -0.43 -8.47
N GLY A 582 -19.52 0.44 -9.14
CA GLY A 582 -18.75 0.03 -10.29
C GLY A 582 -18.03 1.20 -10.93
N GLY A 583 -17.21 0.89 -11.89
CA GLY A 583 -16.51 1.91 -12.64
C GLY A 583 -15.62 1.33 -13.73
N ILE A 584 -15.03 2.26 -14.46
CA ILE A 584 -14.07 2.01 -15.52
C ILE A 584 -13.01 3.10 -15.48
N GLY A 585 -11.75 2.74 -15.70
CA GLY A 585 -10.67 3.71 -15.68
C GLY A 585 -9.48 3.28 -16.52
N LEU A 586 -8.85 4.26 -17.12
CA LEU A 586 -7.56 4.12 -17.80
C LEU A 586 -6.45 4.57 -16.83
N PHE A 587 -5.40 3.76 -16.75
CA PHE A 587 -4.23 3.99 -15.90
C PHE A 587 -2.96 3.84 -16.70
N TYR A 588 -1.97 4.66 -16.42
CA TYR A 588 -0.63 4.54 -16.98
C TYR A 588 0.36 4.20 -15.87
N ASP A 589 1.37 3.40 -16.21
CA ASP A 589 2.40 2.98 -15.28
C ASP A 589 3.53 4.01 -15.19
N LYS A 590 4.34 3.87 -14.18
CA LYS A 590 5.62 4.54 -14.09
C LYS A 590 6.65 3.80 -14.96
N VAL A 591 7.47 4.54 -15.69
CA VAL A 591 8.63 3.97 -16.40
C VAL A 591 9.81 3.89 -15.43
N PRO A 592 10.23 2.70 -14.98
CA PRO A 592 11.38 2.55 -14.10
C PRO A 592 12.68 3.04 -14.76
N LEU A 593 13.53 3.70 -13.98
CA LEU A 593 14.81 4.24 -14.50
C LEU A 593 15.73 3.15 -15.06
N ASN A 594 15.67 1.95 -14.51
CA ASN A 594 16.45 0.80 -14.95
C ASN A 594 16.11 0.40 -16.39
N ILE A 595 14.83 0.45 -16.77
CA ILE A 595 14.35 0.11 -18.12
C ILE A 595 14.92 1.06 -19.16
N ARG A 596 14.88 2.36 -18.91
CA ARG A 596 15.44 3.34 -19.83
C ARG A 596 16.95 3.19 -20.02
N SER A 597 17.61 2.67 -18.99
CA SER A 597 19.06 2.42 -19.01
C SER A 597 19.44 1.07 -19.60
N PHE A 598 18.48 0.30 -20.11
CA PHE A 598 18.70 -1.09 -20.55
C PHE A 598 19.87 -1.27 -21.52
N SER A 599 20.01 -0.39 -22.50
CA SER A 599 21.10 -0.45 -23.49
C SER A 599 22.50 -0.22 -22.89
N ARG A 600 22.57 0.25 -21.63
CA ARG A 600 23.84 0.49 -20.91
C ARG A 600 24.22 -0.66 -19.97
N TYR A 601 23.37 -1.67 -19.81
CA TYR A 601 23.74 -2.88 -19.07
C TYR A 601 24.78 -3.67 -19.86
N PRO A 602 25.66 -4.47 -19.19
CA PRO A 602 26.67 -5.27 -19.86
C PRO A 602 26.09 -6.14 -20.96
N GLY A 603 26.66 -6.06 -22.15
CA GLY A 603 26.45 -7.05 -23.20
C GLY A 603 26.98 -8.42 -22.79
N ARG A 604 26.62 -9.46 -23.50
CA ARG A 604 27.07 -10.83 -23.20
C ARG A 604 27.42 -11.61 -24.42
N THR A 605 28.46 -12.45 -24.33
CA THR A 605 28.80 -13.45 -25.32
C THR A 605 28.36 -14.82 -24.83
N VAL A 606 27.51 -15.48 -25.60
CA VAL A 606 27.01 -16.83 -25.35
C VAL A 606 27.70 -17.78 -26.28
N THR A 607 28.45 -18.74 -25.75
CA THR A 607 29.17 -19.78 -26.51
C THR A 607 28.53 -21.12 -26.18
N ARG A 608 28.04 -21.82 -27.20
CA ARG A 608 27.51 -23.18 -27.10
C ARG A 608 28.55 -24.20 -27.54
N TYR A 609 28.54 -25.34 -26.88
CA TYR A 609 29.48 -26.41 -27.06
C TYR A 609 28.78 -27.71 -27.52
N GLY A 610 29.47 -28.50 -28.29
CA GLY A 610 29.04 -29.85 -28.69
C GLY A 610 28.89 -30.77 -27.46
N THR A 611 28.49 -32.01 -27.74
CA THR A 611 28.32 -33.05 -26.69
C THR A 611 29.64 -33.39 -26.00
N ASP A 612 30.79 -33.13 -26.62
CA ASP A 612 32.13 -33.29 -26.05
C ASP A 612 32.48 -32.20 -25.01
N GLY A 613 31.67 -31.14 -24.89
CA GLY A 613 31.91 -30.02 -24.01
C GLY A 613 33.09 -29.11 -24.38
N LEU A 614 33.72 -29.35 -25.53
CA LEU A 614 34.94 -28.66 -25.98
C LEU A 614 34.75 -27.97 -27.33
N THR A 615 34.11 -28.63 -28.30
CA THR A 615 33.90 -28.11 -29.63
C THR A 615 32.88 -26.98 -29.62
N VAL A 616 33.27 -25.79 -30.02
CA VAL A 616 32.35 -24.65 -30.14
C VAL A 616 31.44 -24.84 -31.34
N THR A 617 30.14 -24.95 -31.11
CA THR A 617 29.12 -25.09 -32.17
C THR A 617 28.54 -23.75 -32.60
N GLU A 618 28.32 -22.85 -31.65
CA GLU A 618 27.76 -21.53 -31.88
C GLU A 618 28.39 -20.49 -30.93
N ARG A 619 28.53 -19.25 -31.42
CA ARG A 619 28.94 -18.11 -30.60
C ARG A 619 28.19 -16.88 -31.02
N HIS A 620 27.41 -16.32 -30.08
CA HIS A 620 26.61 -15.12 -30.29
C HIS A 620 27.01 -14.02 -29.30
N ARG A 621 27.24 -12.81 -29.83
CA ARG A 621 27.50 -11.63 -29.01
C ARG A 621 26.21 -10.79 -28.94
N PHE A 622 25.53 -10.83 -27.82
CA PHE A 622 24.30 -10.09 -27.57
C PHE A 622 24.61 -8.71 -26.99
N ARG A 623 24.13 -7.66 -27.66
CA ARG A 623 23.99 -6.31 -27.09
C ARG A 623 22.61 -6.15 -26.53
N ASN A 624 22.45 -5.26 -25.54
CA ASN A 624 21.14 -4.91 -25.05
C ASN A 624 20.58 -3.76 -25.90
N VAL A 625 19.41 -3.94 -26.48
CA VAL A 625 18.80 -3.00 -27.41
C VAL A 625 17.36 -2.69 -26.96
N LEU A 626 17.05 -1.41 -26.86
CA LEU A 626 15.71 -0.92 -26.60
C LEU A 626 15.06 -0.59 -27.95
N VAL A 627 13.95 -1.26 -28.27
CA VAL A 627 13.23 -1.12 -29.54
C VAL A 627 11.79 -0.71 -29.26
N ASP A 628 11.25 0.16 -30.09
CA ASP A 628 9.85 0.55 -30.09
C ASP A 628 8.89 -0.63 -30.41
N THR A 629 7.61 -0.42 -30.16
CA THR A 629 6.51 -1.39 -30.27
C THR A 629 6.27 -1.92 -31.67
N ALA A 630 6.59 -1.14 -32.72
CA ALA A 630 6.41 -1.55 -34.10
C ALA A 630 7.73 -2.04 -34.71
N PRO A 631 7.89 -3.34 -34.99
CA PRO A 631 9.04 -3.79 -35.76
C PRO A 631 8.96 -3.20 -37.16
N ILE A 632 9.78 -2.19 -37.43
CA ILE A 632 10.07 -1.83 -38.81
C ILE A 632 10.83 -3.01 -39.41
N LEU A 633 10.18 -3.79 -40.21
CA LEU A 633 10.84 -4.90 -40.93
C LEU A 633 11.58 -4.34 -42.17
N PRO A 634 12.80 -4.77 -42.36
CA PRO A 634 13.61 -5.72 -41.58
C PRO A 634 14.24 -5.09 -40.34
N LEU A 635 14.22 -5.82 -39.20
CA LEU A 635 14.84 -5.39 -37.93
C LEU A 635 16.32 -4.99 -38.15
N ASP A 636 16.69 -3.77 -37.76
CA ASP A 636 18.08 -3.30 -37.72
C ASP A 636 18.42 -2.75 -36.34
N PHE A 637 19.26 -3.42 -35.58
CA PHE A 637 19.67 -3.02 -34.25
C PHE A 637 20.58 -1.78 -34.16
N ARG A 638 20.82 -1.07 -35.25
CA ARG A 638 21.57 0.19 -35.24
C ARG A 638 20.76 1.37 -34.71
N HIS A 639 19.46 1.31 -34.85
CA HIS A 639 18.55 2.40 -34.44
C HIS A 639 17.70 1.95 -33.27
N SER A 640 17.90 2.57 -32.12
CA SER A 640 17.06 2.43 -30.96
C SER A 640 16.31 3.77 -30.78
N ASN A 641 15.05 3.85 -31.18
CA ASN A 641 14.20 4.99 -30.92
C ASN A 641 13.10 4.57 -29.93
N ILE A 642 12.79 5.45 -28.99
CA ILE A 642 11.58 5.39 -28.18
C ILE A 642 10.58 6.30 -28.86
N GLU A 643 9.51 5.72 -29.38
CA GLU A 643 8.36 6.43 -29.93
C GLU A 643 7.16 6.33 -28.96
N ALA A 644 6.06 7.00 -29.29
CA ALA A 644 4.82 6.98 -28.53
C ALA A 644 4.29 5.55 -28.31
N GLY A 645 3.73 5.27 -27.11
CA GLY A 645 3.27 3.92 -26.73
C GLY A 645 4.26 3.14 -25.87
N PHE A 646 5.32 3.77 -25.38
CA PHE A 646 6.32 3.14 -24.52
C PHE A 646 5.83 2.97 -23.06
N VAL A 647 4.89 3.79 -22.60
CA VAL A 647 4.35 3.73 -21.23
C VAL A 647 3.28 2.63 -21.13
N PRO A 648 3.42 1.66 -20.21
CA PRO A 648 2.39 0.64 -20.02
C PRO A 648 1.06 1.28 -19.61
N ARG A 649 -0.03 0.80 -20.19
CA ARG A 649 -1.39 1.27 -19.91
C ARG A 649 -2.29 0.13 -19.50
N ASN A 650 -3.21 0.41 -18.58
CA ASN A 650 -4.19 -0.55 -18.08
C ASN A 650 -5.60 0.00 -18.17
N LEU A 651 -6.51 -0.79 -18.75
CA LEU A 651 -7.94 -0.59 -18.68
C LEU A 651 -8.51 -1.54 -17.63
N THR A 652 -9.03 -0.96 -16.55
CA THR A 652 -9.68 -1.72 -15.46
C THR A 652 -11.14 -1.33 -15.34
N TRP A 653 -11.99 -2.31 -15.13
CA TRP A 653 -13.40 -2.13 -14.78
C TRP A 653 -13.82 -3.09 -13.67
N ASN A 654 -14.84 -2.72 -12.92
CA ASN A 654 -15.47 -3.62 -11.96
C ASN A 654 -16.97 -3.34 -11.80
N VAL A 655 -17.68 -4.35 -11.31
CA VAL A 655 -19.03 -4.22 -10.79
C VAL A 655 -19.11 -4.96 -9.45
N GLN A 656 -19.62 -4.29 -8.43
CA GLN A 656 -19.64 -4.75 -7.05
C GLN A 656 -21.06 -4.62 -6.47
N LEU A 657 -21.47 -5.60 -5.71
CA LEU A 657 -22.67 -5.59 -4.87
C LEU A 657 -22.26 -5.69 -3.41
N ASP A 658 -22.61 -4.71 -2.60
CA ASP A 658 -22.50 -4.72 -1.15
C ASP A 658 -23.90 -4.94 -0.57
N GLN A 659 -24.05 -5.95 0.30
CA GLN A 659 -25.32 -6.30 0.94
C GLN A 659 -25.16 -6.49 2.45
N ILE A 660 -25.86 -5.68 3.25
CA ILE A 660 -26.08 -5.95 4.67
C ILE A 660 -27.30 -6.87 4.82
N ILE A 661 -27.07 -8.09 5.27
CA ILE A 661 -28.16 -9.04 5.54
C ILE A 661 -28.81 -8.70 6.88
N ASN A 662 -27.99 -8.47 7.91
CA ASN A 662 -28.43 -8.03 9.24
C ASN A 662 -27.26 -7.33 9.98
N SER A 663 -27.46 -6.89 11.21
CA SER A 663 -26.46 -6.22 12.03
C SER A 663 -25.18 -7.03 12.30
N ARG A 664 -25.18 -8.33 12.02
CA ARG A 664 -24.06 -9.25 12.26
C ARG A 664 -23.41 -9.78 10.99
N LEU A 665 -24.10 -9.73 9.86
CA LEU A 665 -23.65 -10.35 8.61
C LEU A 665 -23.75 -9.35 7.46
N SER A 666 -22.63 -9.06 6.82
CA SER A 666 -22.55 -8.37 5.53
C SER A 666 -21.84 -9.23 4.50
N PHE A 667 -22.18 -9.01 3.25
CA PHE A 667 -21.66 -9.74 2.09
C PHE A 667 -21.29 -8.77 0.98
N ARG A 668 -20.22 -9.08 0.26
CA ARG A 668 -19.77 -8.35 -0.94
C ARG A 668 -19.45 -9.34 -2.05
N ALA A 669 -19.92 -9.04 -3.24
CA ALA A 669 -19.54 -9.73 -4.47
C ALA A 669 -18.94 -8.68 -5.42
N ASN A 670 -17.75 -8.93 -5.97
CA ASN A 670 -17.04 -8.01 -6.85
C ASN A 670 -16.54 -8.78 -8.08
N LEU A 671 -16.93 -8.35 -9.27
CA LEU A 671 -16.46 -8.85 -10.55
C LEU A 671 -15.47 -7.84 -11.13
N ILE A 672 -14.25 -8.28 -11.44
CA ILE A 672 -13.15 -7.42 -11.89
C ILE A 672 -12.62 -7.91 -13.23
N GLY A 673 -12.40 -6.97 -14.16
CA GLY A 673 -11.66 -7.19 -15.39
C GLY A 673 -10.56 -6.15 -15.55
N SER A 674 -9.36 -6.59 -15.96
CA SER A 674 -8.19 -5.73 -16.15
C SER A 674 -7.40 -6.24 -17.35
N GLN A 675 -7.00 -5.32 -18.23
CA GLN A 675 -6.10 -5.57 -19.35
C GLN A 675 -4.98 -4.53 -19.33
N THR A 676 -3.74 -5.01 -19.37
CA THR A 676 -2.53 -4.17 -19.43
C THR A 676 -1.83 -4.40 -20.73
N ASP A 677 -1.55 -3.34 -21.47
CA ASP A 677 -0.83 -3.33 -22.73
C ASP A 677 0.49 -2.54 -22.58
N HIS A 678 1.41 -2.69 -23.53
CA HIS A 678 2.72 -2.04 -23.52
C HIS A 678 3.62 -2.44 -22.33
N ILE A 679 3.48 -3.67 -21.82
CA ILE A 679 4.38 -4.22 -20.81
C ILE A 679 5.77 -4.44 -21.41
N TYR A 680 6.80 -4.21 -20.62
CA TYR A 680 8.18 -4.42 -21.03
C TYR A 680 8.53 -5.90 -21.08
N VAL A 681 8.89 -6.39 -22.26
CA VAL A 681 9.23 -7.79 -22.50
C VAL A 681 10.65 -7.89 -23.08
N ILE A 682 11.40 -8.85 -22.59
CA ILE A 682 12.77 -9.13 -23.00
C ILE A 682 12.83 -10.41 -23.84
N ASN A 683 13.48 -10.32 -25.00
CA ASN A 683 13.74 -11.46 -25.87
C ASN A 683 15.17 -11.47 -26.43
N PRO A 684 15.81 -12.63 -26.52
CA PRO A 684 16.98 -12.80 -27.40
C PRO A 684 16.52 -12.89 -28.89
N GLU A 685 17.03 -12.01 -29.74
CA GLU A 685 16.61 -11.89 -31.14
C GLU A 685 17.82 -11.78 -32.07
N LEU A 686 17.60 -12.11 -33.36
CA LEU A 686 18.52 -11.87 -34.47
C LEU A 686 17.93 -10.79 -35.38
N ASP A 687 18.75 -9.86 -35.84
CA ASP A 687 18.33 -8.95 -36.90
C ASP A 687 18.49 -9.58 -38.29
N TYR A 688 18.05 -8.86 -39.34
CA TYR A 688 18.13 -9.34 -40.74
C TYR A 688 19.55 -9.60 -41.25
N ARG A 689 20.57 -9.11 -40.53
CA ARG A 689 22.01 -9.37 -40.84
C ARG A 689 22.60 -10.46 -39.92
N GLY A 690 21.78 -11.16 -39.13
CA GLY A 690 22.23 -12.20 -38.21
C GLY A 690 22.96 -11.68 -36.98
N ARG A 691 22.86 -10.38 -36.67
CA ARG A 691 23.43 -9.84 -35.43
C ARG A 691 22.50 -10.15 -34.25
N SER A 692 23.08 -10.59 -33.13
CA SER A 692 22.35 -11.00 -31.96
C SER A 692 22.14 -9.83 -31.00
N ALA A 693 20.96 -9.71 -30.41
CA ALA A 693 20.65 -8.76 -29.35
C ALA A 693 19.69 -9.35 -28.30
N ILE A 694 19.83 -8.91 -27.06
CA ILE A 694 18.74 -8.98 -26.08
C ILE A 694 17.90 -7.74 -26.30
N VAL A 695 16.67 -7.93 -26.77
CA VAL A 695 15.78 -6.84 -27.14
C VAL A 695 14.74 -6.63 -26.04
N LEU A 696 14.61 -5.40 -25.55
CA LEU A 696 13.51 -4.97 -24.71
C LEU A 696 12.51 -4.21 -25.57
N ARG A 697 11.25 -4.66 -25.53
CA ARG A 697 10.11 -4.05 -26.22
C ARG A 697 9.01 -3.69 -25.24
N SER A 698 8.29 -2.62 -25.53
CA SER A 698 7.02 -2.26 -24.88
C SER A 698 5.84 -2.86 -25.66
N ALA A 699 5.86 -4.18 -25.89
CA ALA A 699 4.87 -4.90 -26.71
C ALA A 699 4.15 -6.03 -25.95
N GLY A 700 4.46 -6.22 -24.68
CA GLY A 700 3.85 -7.24 -23.86
C GLY A 700 2.43 -6.85 -23.41
N HIS A 701 1.69 -7.87 -23.00
CA HIS A 701 0.34 -7.68 -22.46
C HIS A 701 0.05 -8.66 -21.33
N ALA A 702 -0.88 -8.26 -20.45
CA ALA A 702 -1.40 -9.09 -19.37
C ALA A 702 -2.90 -8.89 -19.21
N THR A 703 -3.56 -9.94 -18.74
CA THR A 703 -5.00 -9.92 -18.43
C THR A 703 -5.24 -10.50 -17.04
N TYR A 704 -6.18 -9.88 -16.33
CA TYR A 704 -6.68 -10.38 -15.05
C TYR A 704 -8.20 -10.36 -15.04
N ARG A 705 -8.80 -11.45 -14.57
CA ARG A 705 -10.25 -11.55 -14.34
C ARG A 705 -10.46 -12.23 -13.00
N ALA A 706 -11.36 -11.69 -12.19
CA ALA A 706 -11.66 -12.24 -10.88
C ALA A 706 -13.13 -12.07 -10.49
N LEU A 707 -13.64 -13.05 -9.76
CA LEU A 707 -14.83 -12.95 -8.94
C LEU A 707 -14.38 -13.05 -7.48
N GLU A 708 -14.65 -12.02 -6.70
CA GLU A 708 -14.35 -11.96 -5.27
C GLU A 708 -15.65 -11.99 -4.47
N LEU A 709 -15.75 -12.92 -3.54
CA LEU A 709 -16.85 -13.05 -2.60
C LEU A 709 -16.28 -12.84 -1.19
N THR A 710 -16.76 -11.82 -0.50
CA THR A 710 -16.29 -11.48 0.84
C THR A 710 -17.47 -11.43 1.80
N SER A 711 -17.30 -11.96 3.00
CA SER A 711 -18.28 -11.84 4.07
C SER A 711 -17.62 -11.37 5.36
N ARG A 712 -18.35 -10.58 6.12
CA ARG A 712 -17.97 -10.15 7.47
C ARG A 712 -19.04 -10.62 8.43
N VAL A 713 -18.58 -11.29 9.50
CA VAL A 713 -19.43 -11.80 10.58
C VAL A 713 -19.04 -11.10 11.87
N VAL A 714 -19.98 -10.36 12.47
CA VAL A 714 -19.78 -9.67 13.74
C VAL A 714 -20.40 -10.51 14.86
N LEU A 715 -19.59 -10.92 15.81
CA LEU A 715 -20.00 -11.67 16.99
C LEU A 715 -20.18 -10.74 18.20
N PRO A 716 -20.80 -11.19 19.30
CA PRO A 716 -20.88 -10.43 20.55
C PRO A 716 -19.50 -9.93 21.01
N ARG A 717 -19.47 -8.85 21.80
CA ARG A 717 -18.25 -8.17 22.29
C ARG A 717 -17.36 -7.54 21.21
N LYS A 718 -17.94 -7.13 20.06
CA LYS A 718 -17.24 -6.49 18.93
C LYS A 718 -16.17 -7.39 18.27
N ASN A 719 -16.31 -8.70 18.37
CA ASN A 719 -15.49 -9.65 17.62
C ASN A 719 -15.91 -9.65 16.16
N ALA A 720 -14.97 -9.69 15.24
CA ALA A 720 -15.26 -9.73 13.81
C ALA A 720 -14.40 -10.78 13.11
N PHE A 721 -15.03 -11.52 12.19
CA PHE A 721 -14.37 -12.44 11.29
C PHE A 721 -14.62 -12.03 9.84
N TYR A 722 -13.60 -12.14 9.03
CA TYR A 722 -13.60 -11.84 7.61
C TYR A 722 -13.30 -13.11 6.84
N PHE A 723 -14.11 -13.38 5.84
CA PHE A 723 -13.92 -14.53 4.95
C PHE A 723 -13.95 -14.02 3.51
N SER A 724 -13.02 -14.46 2.71
CA SER A 724 -13.00 -14.14 1.29
C SER A 724 -12.70 -15.36 0.43
N TYR A 725 -13.39 -15.49 -0.68
CA TYR A 725 -13.09 -16.44 -1.73
C TYR A 725 -12.86 -15.68 -3.03
N VAL A 726 -11.72 -15.93 -3.66
CA VAL A 726 -11.35 -15.33 -4.93
C VAL A 726 -11.17 -16.41 -5.97
N ARG A 727 -11.96 -16.32 -7.05
CA ARG A 727 -11.76 -17.08 -8.27
C ARG A 727 -11.12 -16.16 -9.28
N SER A 728 -9.86 -16.41 -9.66
CA SER A 728 -9.12 -15.52 -10.55
C SER A 728 -8.34 -16.26 -11.63
N ARG A 729 -7.94 -15.50 -12.65
CA ARG A 729 -6.99 -15.93 -13.67
C ARG A 729 -6.11 -14.74 -14.07
N ALA A 730 -4.79 -14.91 -13.90
CA ALA A 730 -3.77 -13.94 -14.26
C ALA A 730 -2.88 -14.52 -15.35
N ARG A 731 -2.88 -13.93 -16.55
CA ARG A 731 -2.07 -14.34 -17.69
C ARG A 731 -1.32 -13.16 -18.27
N GLY A 732 -0.13 -13.42 -18.79
CA GLY A 732 0.68 -12.37 -19.39
C GLY A 732 1.97 -12.91 -19.98
N ASP A 733 2.76 -11.99 -20.52
CA ASP A 733 4.12 -12.23 -20.98
C ASP A 733 5.03 -12.51 -19.79
N LEU A 734 5.88 -13.53 -19.88
CA LEU A 734 6.62 -14.07 -18.74
C LEU A 734 8.04 -13.52 -18.59
N ASN A 735 8.59 -12.89 -19.64
CA ASN A 735 9.94 -12.34 -19.62
C ASN A 735 9.90 -10.85 -19.24
N ASP A 736 9.58 -10.54 -17.98
CA ASP A 736 9.67 -9.18 -17.48
C ASP A 736 11.13 -8.72 -17.26
N PHE A 737 11.34 -7.42 -17.21
CA PHE A 737 12.65 -6.82 -17.04
C PHE A 737 13.37 -7.25 -15.76
N ASN A 738 12.65 -7.31 -14.64
CA ASN A 738 13.26 -7.52 -13.33
C ASN A 738 13.68 -8.97 -13.09
N SER A 739 13.05 -9.92 -13.78
CA SER A 739 13.50 -11.32 -13.78
C SER A 739 14.94 -11.49 -14.26
N TYR A 740 15.46 -10.58 -15.08
CA TYR A 740 16.81 -10.69 -15.66
C TYR A 740 17.75 -9.54 -15.28
N PHE A 741 17.23 -8.34 -15.00
CA PHE A 741 18.01 -7.12 -14.77
C PHE A 741 17.62 -6.41 -13.49
N GLY A 742 16.79 -7.04 -12.64
CA GLY A 742 16.47 -6.60 -11.29
C GLY A 742 17.60 -6.82 -10.29
N ASP A 743 17.31 -6.63 -9.01
CA ASP A 743 18.29 -6.80 -7.92
C ASP A 743 18.85 -8.25 -7.87
N PHE A 744 18.02 -9.25 -8.20
CA PHE A 744 18.37 -10.67 -8.18
C PHE A 744 18.11 -11.34 -9.54
N GLY A 745 18.63 -10.75 -10.62
CA GLY A 745 18.36 -11.21 -11.97
C GLY A 745 18.90 -12.61 -12.27
N GLU A 746 18.22 -13.34 -13.18
CA GLU A 746 18.67 -14.60 -13.75
C GLU A 746 19.67 -14.37 -14.89
N PRO A 747 20.77 -15.14 -14.99
CA PRO A 747 21.76 -14.92 -16.03
C PRO A 747 21.32 -15.40 -17.43
N VAL A 748 20.39 -16.35 -17.50
CA VAL A 748 20.00 -17.07 -18.73
C VAL A 748 18.70 -16.48 -19.28
N VAL A 749 18.77 -15.77 -20.41
CA VAL A 749 17.59 -15.22 -21.09
C VAL A 749 17.16 -16.18 -22.21
N ARG A 750 15.93 -16.68 -22.14
CA ARG A 750 15.30 -17.53 -23.16
C ARG A 750 14.12 -16.80 -23.80
N GLN A 751 13.53 -17.39 -24.87
CA GLN A 751 12.36 -16.80 -25.56
C GLN A 751 11.17 -16.60 -24.60
N ASN A 752 10.51 -15.46 -24.77
CA ASN A 752 9.29 -15.15 -24.05
C ASN A 752 8.11 -16.06 -24.46
N GLN A 753 7.21 -16.27 -23.53
CA GLN A 753 5.92 -16.95 -23.80
C GLN A 753 4.81 -16.22 -23.04
N TYR A 754 3.64 -16.15 -23.65
CA TYR A 754 2.40 -15.68 -22.99
C TYR A 754 1.71 -16.85 -22.32
N SER A 755 1.61 -16.84 -20.98
CA SER A 755 1.00 -17.92 -20.20
C SER A 755 0.50 -17.43 -18.83
N ASN A 756 0.23 -18.36 -17.88
CA ASN A 756 -0.13 -17.98 -16.53
C ASN A 756 1.05 -17.28 -15.83
N LEU A 757 0.77 -16.18 -15.16
CA LEU A 757 1.78 -15.43 -14.40
C LEU A 757 2.28 -16.24 -13.19
N PRO A 758 3.52 -16.04 -12.69
CA PRO A 758 4.09 -16.85 -11.60
C PRO A 758 3.26 -16.83 -10.30
N TYR A 759 2.47 -15.80 -10.10
CA TYR A 759 1.58 -15.59 -8.95
C TYR A 759 0.11 -15.88 -9.26
N ASP A 760 -0.21 -16.52 -10.40
CA ASP A 760 -1.58 -16.94 -10.72
C ASP A 760 -2.09 -18.00 -9.75
N VAL A 761 -3.21 -17.70 -9.09
CA VAL A 761 -3.88 -18.57 -8.11
C VAL A 761 -5.36 -18.67 -8.47
N PRO A 762 -5.78 -19.71 -9.20
CA PRO A 762 -7.16 -19.82 -9.69
C PRO A 762 -8.23 -19.81 -8.60
N ASN A 763 -7.96 -20.41 -7.44
CA ASN A 763 -8.90 -20.44 -6.31
C ASN A 763 -8.13 -20.09 -5.03
N ARG A 764 -8.65 -19.16 -4.25
CA ARG A 764 -8.09 -18.78 -2.97
C ARG A 764 -9.19 -18.46 -1.96
N PHE A 765 -9.14 -19.11 -0.83
CA PHE A 765 -9.97 -18.82 0.34
C PHE A 765 -9.07 -18.29 1.46
N ILE A 766 -9.48 -17.20 2.09
CA ILE A 766 -8.88 -16.67 3.30
C ILE A 766 -9.97 -16.39 4.32
N GLY A 767 -9.72 -16.82 5.56
CA GLY A 767 -10.53 -16.47 6.72
C GLY A 767 -9.62 -15.95 7.83
N TRP A 768 -9.96 -14.81 8.43
CA TRP A 768 -9.21 -14.25 9.55
C TRP A 768 -10.11 -13.42 10.46
N GLY A 769 -9.65 -13.19 11.69
CA GLY A 769 -10.40 -12.38 12.63
C GLY A 769 -9.84 -12.43 14.04
N THR A 770 -10.54 -11.81 14.98
CA THR A 770 -10.16 -11.79 16.37
C THR A 770 -11.35 -12.17 17.25
N LEU A 771 -11.13 -13.04 18.21
CA LEU A 771 -12.10 -13.50 19.20
C LEU A 771 -11.62 -13.10 20.59
N ALA A 772 -12.21 -12.04 21.17
CA ALA A 772 -11.99 -11.65 22.56
C ALA A 772 -12.90 -12.48 23.47
N LEU A 773 -12.28 -13.23 24.36
CA LEU A 773 -12.91 -14.10 25.36
C LEU A 773 -12.94 -13.40 26.75
N PRO A 774 -13.69 -13.94 27.74
CA PRO A 774 -13.59 -13.50 29.13
C PRO A 774 -12.14 -13.54 29.64
N HIS A 775 -11.88 -12.83 30.71
CA HIS A 775 -10.56 -12.78 31.36
C HIS A 775 -9.42 -12.22 30.49
N ARG A 776 -9.73 -11.34 29.48
CA ARG A 776 -8.77 -10.72 28.60
C ARG A 776 -7.92 -11.72 27.77
N VAL A 777 -8.54 -12.78 27.36
CA VAL A 777 -7.95 -13.75 26.41
C VAL A 777 -8.37 -13.35 25.00
N THR A 778 -7.45 -13.41 24.07
CA THR A 778 -7.70 -13.17 22.64
C THR A 778 -7.20 -14.35 21.84
N ILE A 779 -8.00 -14.78 20.84
CA ILE A 779 -7.61 -15.79 19.85
C ILE A 779 -7.75 -15.13 18.48
N ALA A 780 -6.71 -15.19 17.67
CA ALA A 780 -6.71 -14.63 16.32
C ALA A 780 -6.25 -15.68 15.29
N PRO A 781 -7.19 -16.36 14.62
CA PRO A 781 -6.86 -17.32 13.56
C PRO A 781 -6.70 -16.64 12.21
N ILE A 782 -5.83 -17.20 11.37
CA ILE A 782 -5.73 -17.00 9.93
C ILE A 782 -5.82 -18.36 9.27
N ILE A 783 -6.72 -18.54 8.32
CA ILE A 783 -6.86 -19.74 7.50
C ILE A 783 -6.63 -19.34 6.05
N GLU A 784 -5.72 -20.02 5.36
CA GLU A 784 -5.54 -19.88 3.92
C GLU A 784 -5.63 -21.24 3.23
N ALA A 785 -6.49 -21.33 2.21
CA ALA A 785 -6.56 -22.46 1.30
C ALA A 785 -6.49 -21.95 -0.14
N ARG A 786 -5.58 -22.46 -0.96
CA ARG A 786 -5.42 -21.99 -2.35
C ARG A 786 -4.90 -23.04 -3.31
N SER A 787 -5.16 -22.84 -4.60
CA SER A 787 -4.50 -23.58 -5.67
C SER A 787 -2.99 -23.33 -5.64
N GLY A 788 -2.20 -24.29 -6.08
CA GLY A 788 -0.77 -24.14 -6.22
C GLY A 788 -0.36 -23.14 -7.28
N PHE A 789 0.79 -22.50 -7.09
CA PHE A 789 1.41 -21.66 -8.11
C PHE A 789 1.86 -22.48 -9.32
N PRO A 790 1.85 -21.91 -10.54
CA PRO A 790 2.42 -22.57 -11.69
C PRO A 790 3.96 -22.54 -11.64
N PHE A 791 4.60 -23.51 -12.29
CA PHE A 791 6.05 -23.54 -12.49
C PHE A 791 6.40 -23.91 -13.93
N SER A 792 7.59 -23.52 -14.38
CA SER A 792 8.12 -23.83 -15.71
C SER A 792 9.04 -25.04 -15.67
N VAL A 793 8.95 -25.89 -16.70
CA VAL A 793 9.82 -27.05 -16.86
C VAL A 793 11.02 -26.66 -17.73
N ARG A 794 12.22 -27.15 -17.36
CA ARG A 794 13.49 -26.89 -18.08
C ARG A 794 14.16 -28.21 -18.47
N ASP A 795 15.02 -28.16 -19.48
CA ASP A 795 15.93 -29.24 -19.85
C ASP A 795 17.34 -29.06 -19.24
N ALA A 796 18.27 -29.95 -19.56
CA ALA A 796 19.64 -29.89 -19.05
C ALA A 796 20.37 -28.58 -19.46
N GLU A 797 20.03 -27.99 -20.59
CA GLU A 797 20.62 -26.76 -21.12
C GLU A 797 19.88 -25.50 -20.63
N GLN A 798 19.03 -25.65 -19.63
CA GLN A 798 18.20 -24.56 -19.03
C GLN A 798 17.23 -23.92 -20.04
N SER A 799 16.85 -24.62 -21.10
CA SER A 799 15.78 -24.18 -22.00
C SER A 799 14.42 -24.63 -21.52
N PHE A 800 13.36 -23.84 -21.81
CA PHE A 800 12.01 -24.20 -21.39
C PHE A 800 11.44 -25.32 -22.25
N VAL A 801 10.84 -26.32 -21.61
CA VAL A 801 10.20 -27.46 -22.28
C VAL A 801 8.68 -27.28 -22.23
N GLY A 802 8.06 -27.20 -23.42
CA GLY A 802 6.62 -26.99 -23.55
C GLY A 802 6.18 -25.58 -23.16
N VAL A 803 4.94 -25.46 -22.67
CA VAL A 803 4.36 -24.18 -22.24
C VAL A 803 4.80 -23.86 -20.82
N ARG A 804 5.46 -22.72 -20.65
CA ARG A 804 5.87 -22.19 -19.34
C ARG A 804 4.63 -21.95 -18.48
N ASN A 805 4.75 -22.22 -17.17
CA ASN A 805 3.70 -21.93 -16.19
C ASN A 805 2.31 -22.46 -16.62
N SER A 806 2.25 -23.65 -17.24
CA SER A 806 1.00 -24.23 -17.73
C SER A 806 0.07 -24.60 -16.57
N ASP A 807 -1.22 -24.81 -16.87
CA ASP A 807 -2.18 -25.31 -15.86
C ASP A 807 -1.86 -26.76 -15.41
N GLN A 808 -1.06 -27.50 -16.21
CA GLN A 808 -0.62 -28.88 -15.89
C GLN A 808 0.63 -28.92 -14.99
N THR A 809 1.35 -27.79 -14.89
CA THR A 809 2.58 -27.67 -14.10
C THR A 809 2.34 -26.71 -12.95
N ARG A 810 1.67 -27.21 -11.90
CA ARG A 810 1.39 -26.46 -10.68
C ARG A 810 1.85 -27.21 -9.44
N PHE A 811 2.24 -26.44 -8.42
CA PHE A 811 2.42 -26.98 -7.07
C PHE A 811 1.11 -27.59 -6.58
N PRO A 812 1.15 -28.54 -5.62
CA PRO A 812 -0.02 -29.01 -4.89
C PRO A 812 -0.80 -27.85 -4.24
N SER A 813 -2.07 -28.12 -3.90
CA SER A 813 -2.88 -27.15 -3.15
C SER A 813 -2.22 -26.81 -1.82
N PHE A 814 -2.24 -25.52 -1.47
CA PHE A 814 -1.73 -25.01 -0.21
C PHE A 814 -2.86 -24.92 0.81
N PHE A 815 -2.56 -25.30 2.06
CA PHE A 815 -3.45 -25.10 3.20
C PHE A 815 -2.64 -24.76 4.44
N ALA A 816 -2.99 -23.69 5.15
CA ALA A 816 -2.38 -23.32 6.42
C ALA A 816 -3.45 -22.79 7.39
N LEU A 817 -3.28 -23.16 8.66
CA LEU A 817 -3.98 -22.58 9.81
C LEU A 817 -2.94 -21.98 10.74
N ASP A 818 -2.94 -20.68 10.90
CA ASP A 818 -2.09 -19.94 11.81
C ASP A 818 -2.96 -19.35 12.92
N VAL A 819 -2.52 -19.40 14.17
CA VAL A 819 -3.32 -18.92 15.31
C VAL A 819 -2.42 -18.21 16.30
N GLU A 820 -2.85 -17.01 16.71
CA GLU A 820 -2.30 -16.38 17.90
C GLU A 820 -3.26 -16.58 19.08
N PHE A 821 -2.73 -17.02 20.19
CA PHE A 821 -3.38 -17.06 21.49
C PHE A 821 -2.68 -16.05 22.40
N ALA A 822 -3.41 -15.05 22.92
CA ALA A 822 -2.84 -14.05 23.77
C ALA A 822 -3.64 -13.89 25.06
N LYS A 823 -2.93 -13.60 26.17
CA LYS A 823 -3.50 -13.30 27.47
C LYS A 823 -2.92 -12.01 28.02
N GLU A 824 -3.81 -11.06 28.36
CA GLU A 824 -3.42 -9.81 29.01
C GLU A 824 -3.59 -9.91 30.52
N PHE A 825 -2.55 -9.53 31.26
CA PHE A 825 -2.53 -9.43 32.71
C PHE A 825 -2.44 -7.95 33.10
N GLN A 826 -3.38 -7.50 33.94
CA GLN A 826 -3.33 -6.16 34.52
C GLN A 826 -2.46 -6.23 35.79
N VAL A 827 -1.26 -5.67 35.73
CA VAL A 827 -0.33 -5.67 36.85
C VAL A 827 -0.69 -4.56 37.86
N THR A 828 -1.02 -3.36 37.32
CA THR A 828 -1.53 -2.23 38.09
C THR A 828 -2.66 -1.54 37.32
N LYS A 829 -3.27 -0.49 37.86
CA LYS A 829 -4.28 0.30 37.12
C LYS A 829 -3.71 0.94 35.84
N LYS A 830 -2.39 1.11 35.73
CA LYS A 830 -1.72 1.77 34.60
C LYS A 830 -0.93 0.81 33.72
N TYR A 831 -0.46 -0.31 34.27
CA TYR A 831 0.47 -1.22 33.59
C TYR A 831 -0.16 -2.57 33.32
N GLY A 832 0.00 -3.09 32.13
CA GLY A 832 -0.40 -4.41 31.70
C GLY A 832 0.76 -5.19 31.08
N VAL A 833 0.66 -6.52 31.11
CA VAL A 833 1.57 -7.43 30.41
C VAL A 833 0.71 -8.32 29.52
N ARG A 834 1.09 -8.45 28.25
CA ARG A 834 0.48 -9.40 27.31
C ARG A 834 1.48 -10.49 26.98
N LEU A 835 1.06 -11.74 27.21
CA LEU A 835 1.77 -12.92 26.75
C LEU A 835 1.04 -13.49 25.55
N SER A 836 1.76 -13.79 24.48
CA SER A 836 1.21 -14.42 23.30
C SER A 836 1.99 -15.66 22.87
N LEU A 837 1.28 -16.62 22.30
CA LEU A 837 1.81 -17.80 21.65
C LEU A 837 1.25 -17.84 20.23
N ARG A 838 2.12 -17.81 19.23
CA ARG A 838 1.76 -17.88 17.81
C ARG A 838 2.13 -19.26 17.29
N GLY A 839 1.19 -19.94 16.67
CA GLY A 839 1.41 -21.23 16.01
C GLY A 839 1.14 -21.10 14.53
N PHE A 840 2.10 -21.53 13.72
CA PHE A 840 2.05 -21.45 12.26
C PHE A 840 1.92 -22.84 11.66
N ASN A 841 1.12 -22.97 10.59
CA ASN A 841 0.79 -24.22 9.90
C ASN A 841 0.41 -25.35 10.90
N LEU A 842 -0.52 -25.06 11.80
CA LEU A 842 -0.92 -25.96 12.89
C LEU A 842 -1.40 -27.33 12.40
N THR A 843 -1.94 -27.39 11.20
CA THR A 843 -2.42 -28.63 10.56
C THR A 843 -1.30 -29.51 10.02
N GLU A 844 -0.06 -28.95 9.94
CA GLU A 844 1.10 -29.63 9.37
C GLU A 844 0.86 -30.16 7.94
N HIS A 845 -0.02 -29.46 7.20
CA HIS A 845 -0.30 -29.81 5.80
C HIS A 845 0.98 -29.73 4.96
N PHE A 846 1.13 -30.65 3.99
CA PHE A 846 2.26 -30.66 3.08
C PHE A 846 2.17 -29.50 2.10
N ASN A 847 2.91 -28.42 2.38
CA ASN A 847 3.01 -27.20 1.59
C ASN A 847 4.42 -27.10 0.98
N PRO A 848 4.72 -27.78 -0.13
CA PRO A 848 6.06 -27.79 -0.70
C PRO A 848 6.44 -26.41 -1.22
N ARG A 849 7.72 -26.06 -1.04
CA ARG A 849 8.34 -24.84 -1.60
C ARG A 849 9.04 -25.09 -2.91
N ASP A 850 9.64 -26.26 -3.03
CA ASP A 850 10.54 -26.61 -4.12
C ASP A 850 9.97 -27.77 -4.93
N VAL A 851 10.31 -27.78 -6.20
CA VAL A 851 9.98 -28.83 -7.17
C VAL A 851 11.17 -29.08 -8.09
N ARG A 852 11.46 -30.34 -8.35
CA ARG A 852 12.47 -30.74 -9.36
C ARG A 852 11.89 -30.49 -10.75
N SER A 853 12.14 -29.32 -11.29
CA SER A 853 11.52 -28.85 -12.54
C SER A 853 12.34 -29.13 -13.80
N ASN A 854 13.54 -29.71 -13.66
CA ASN A 854 14.40 -30.08 -14.81
C ASN A 854 14.12 -31.53 -15.23
N ILE A 855 13.81 -31.77 -16.53
CA ILE A 855 13.49 -33.12 -17.03
C ILE A 855 14.69 -34.06 -17.01
N ALA A 856 15.91 -33.54 -16.92
CA ALA A 856 17.12 -34.34 -16.81
C ALA A 856 17.45 -34.73 -15.35
N ASP A 857 16.70 -34.23 -14.37
CA ASP A 857 16.80 -34.66 -12.97
C ASP A 857 16.12 -36.04 -12.81
N PRO A 858 16.80 -37.05 -12.23
CA PRO A 858 16.21 -38.39 -12.00
C PRO A 858 14.90 -38.38 -11.20
N HIS A 859 14.69 -37.36 -10.37
CA HIS A 859 13.50 -37.18 -9.54
C HIS A 859 12.55 -36.07 -10.08
N PHE A 860 12.51 -35.90 -11.40
CA PHE A 860 11.65 -34.91 -12.04
C PHE A 860 10.21 -34.93 -11.52
N ARG A 861 9.64 -33.76 -11.20
CA ARG A 861 8.33 -33.51 -10.59
C ARG A 861 8.21 -33.90 -9.10
N GLU A 862 9.28 -34.29 -8.42
CA GLU A 862 9.24 -34.42 -6.97
C GLU A 862 9.07 -33.06 -6.31
N PHE A 863 8.06 -32.95 -5.41
CA PHE A 863 7.80 -31.79 -4.55
C PHE A 863 8.38 -32.03 -3.17
N PHE A 864 9.07 -31.04 -2.62
CA PHE A 864 9.74 -31.19 -1.32
C PHE A 864 9.90 -29.87 -0.57
N ALA A 865 10.66 -29.84 0.53
CA ALA A 865 10.94 -28.65 1.34
C ALA A 865 9.68 -28.02 1.97
N SER A 866 8.69 -28.83 2.37
CA SER A 866 7.48 -28.32 2.99
C SER A 866 7.74 -27.62 4.32
N TYR A 867 7.03 -26.52 4.55
CA TYR A 867 6.96 -25.86 5.85
C TYR A 867 6.31 -26.80 6.87
N ARG A 868 6.94 -26.98 8.04
CA ARG A 868 6.31 -27.64 9.16
C ARG A 868 5.65 -26.65 10.10
N ARG A 869 4.89 -27.18 11.02
CA ARG A 869 4.38 -26.47 12.17
C ARG A 869 5.55 -25.93 13.01
N TYR A 870 5.45 -24.66 13.41
CA TYR A 870 6.37 -24.04 14.36
C TYR A 870 5.62 -23.07 15.25
N PHE A 871 6.24 -22.70 16.37
CA PHE A 871 5.65 -21.80 17.36
C PHE A 871 6.64 -20.69 17.70
N THR A 872 6.11 -19.48 17.94
CA THR A 872 6.87 -18.33 18.47
C THR A 872 6.14 -17.77 19.69
N GLY A 873 6.89 -17.19 20.61
CA GLY A 873 6.35 -16.51 21.80
C GLY A 873 6.40 -15.01 21.65
N GLY A 874 5.48 -14.28 22.28
CA GLY A 874 5.51 -12.81 22.34
C GLY A 874 5.31 -12.32 23.78
N PHE A 875 6.02 -11.25 24.13
CA PHE A 875 5.95 -10.59 25.42
C PHE A 875 5.86 -9.08 25.21
N ASP A 876 4.72 -8.50 25.57
CA ASP A 876 4.46 -7.07 25.43
C ASP A 876 4.22 -6.43 26.80
N ILE A 877 4.71 -5.19 26.98
CA ILE A 877 4.46 -4.37 28.15
C ILE A 877 3.66 -3.14 27.72
N LEU A 878 2.50 -2.96 28.31
CA LEU A 878 1.53 -1.90 28.00
C LEU A 878 1.50 -0.89 29.15
N PHE A 879 1.66 0.43 28.82
CA PHE A 879 1.72 1.52 29.79
C PHE A 879 0.60 2.54 29.60
#